data_0423084fa8e2b17e4c12383b1975f593
#
_entry.id   0423084fa8e2b17e4c12383b1975f593
#
_cell.length_a   1.000
_cell.length_b   1.000
_cell.length_c   1.000
_cell.angle_alpha   90.00
_cell.angle_beta   90.00
_cell.angle_gamma   90.00
#
_symmetry.space_group_name_H-M   'P 1'
#
loop_
_entity.id
_entity.type
_entity.pdbx_description
1 polymer ?
#
loop_
_entity_poly.entity_id
_entity_poly.type
_entity_poly.pdbx_seq_one_letter_code
_entity_poly.pdbx_strand_id
1 'polypeptide(L)'
;MSPPVIGPIDGDTPPPASLVPLSLQGRNDGIPGLPSGAYLAKVRAASFVGNMPMRRRDFIAAIPAAAIATPALAQGTQSSGKVGQQGAPAAGQGGAPQSAAAPLPQRWAAGEDRFVRPDVHAGDRPVGASFASRTAVYGLSGAAGTAHPLATQAGIDILKAGGSAVDAAIAINACLGLLEPTSSGIGGDAYAMIWDPKASKVVGMASSGASPRGLDLATVRARAKNGALPALGAVTVSVPGAVASWGLMHARYGKLPWKALFEPAIRHAEEGAPVPDIVAYYIRRSLAAFRRPGNGIEEVANALRTYGLADGKGPAAGQVFRNPDLARTYRAIAAGGAKAFYEGDLARAMDRYFKRIGGWLRYEDLAAHKAEWIEPHRTDYRGTTVHALAANTQGLATLQMLNILERFDLGGFLSPRSIHLQAEAKRLAYEDRARYYADPKFASVPVEWLVSKDYAAERARLIRPDRLMTDVRPGQAPSRGDTTYFSCADKDGMMVSMIQSNFRGMGSGLVADGLGFMFQDRGQLFSLRDGHPNLYAPGKRPFQTIIPGFATKDDRPWMSFGVMGGDMQPQGQVQIVTDRVDYGLEIQSAGDAPRWHHEGSSQSMGEDAAGLGPTGLLRLESGVPAATRAALAGMGWRIGDPDGGFGRYQCVEHRMDGPTRVYAAASEMRADGCALAY
;
A
#
# COMPACT_ATOMS: atom_id res chain seq x y z
N MET A 1 -60.22 -1.62 22.67
CA MET A 1 -60.48 -0.29 23.24
C MET A 1 -59.56 0.69 22.53
N SER A 2 -60.20 1.50 21.66
CA SER A 2 -59.54 2.48 20.79
C SER A 2 -59.46 3.86 21.46
N PRO A 3 -58.81 4.85 20.86
CA PRO A 3 -58.07 5.95 21.46
C PRO A 3 -58.89 7.21 21.76
N PRO A 4 -58.27 8.33 22.10
CA PRO A 4 -58.71 9.56 21.48
C PRO A 4 -57.65 10.38 20.74
N VAL A 5 -58.11 10.90 19.63
CA VAL A 5 -57.63 11.95 18.76
C VAL A 5 -57.81 13.32 19.40
N ILE A 6 -56.87 14.25 19.28
CA ILE A 6 -57.15 15.70 19.23
C ILE A 6 -56.17 16.33 18.23
N GLY A 7 -56.71 17.06 17.27
CA GLY A 7 -56.06 17.79 16.18
C GLY A 7 -55.83 19.29 16.50
N PRO A 8 -55.64 20.15 15.49
CA PRO A 8 -54.51 21.08 15.36
C PRO A 8 -54.87 22.53 15.76
N ILE A 9 -53.82 23.39 15.92
CA ILE A 9 -54.00 24.85 15.93
C ILE A 9 -52.91 25.50 15.05
N ASP A 10 -53.41 26.34 14.17
CA ASP A 10 -52.79 27.21 13.19
C ASP A 10 -52.06 28.43 13.80
N GLY A 11 -51.26 29.08 12.93
CA GLY A 11 -51.06 30.54 12.94
C GLY A 11 -49.59 30.94 13.06
N ASP A 12 -49.06 31.41 12.10
CA ASP A 12 -48.85 32.62 11.30
C ASP A 12 -47.38 32.99 11.12
N THR A 13 -47.00 33.07 9.90
CA THR A 13 -45.91 33.91 9.35
C THR A 13 -46.35 35.37 9.30
N PRO A 14 -45.44 36.36 9.26
CA PRO A 14 -45.01 36.89 7.98
C PRO A 14 -43.59 37.50 7.89
N PRO A 15 -43.26 38.04 6.69
CA PRO A 15 -41.89 38.10 6.19
C PRO A 15 -41.33 39.55 6.09
N PRO A 16 -40.51 39.95 5.10
CA PRO A 16 -39.11 40.38 5.26
C PRO A 16 -38.90 41.89 5.01
N ALA A 17 -37.72 42.39 5.26
CA ALA A 17 -37.25 43.68 4.73
C ALA A 17 -35.76 43.62 4.46
N SER A 18 -35.35 43.65 3.24
CA SER A 18 -34.99 44.68 2.25
C SER A 18 -33.77 45.54 2.65
N LEU A 19 -32.70 45.32 1.94
CA LEU A 19 -31.78 46.19 1.19
C LEU A 19 -31.58 47.64 1.67
N VAL A 20 -30.31 48.09 1.72
CA VAL A 20 -29.69 49.11 0.87
C VAL A 20 -28.24 49.36 1.28
N PRO A 21 -27.31 49.70 0.35
CA PRO A 21 -25.88 49.87 0.60
C PRO A 21 -25.51 51.34 0.83
N LEU A 22 -24.41 51.59 1.53
CA LEU A 22 -23.81 52.90 1.61
C LEU A 22 -22.31 52.87 1.31
N SER A 23 -21.99 53.52 0.20
CA SER A 23 -20.68 54.06 -0.16
C SER A 23 -20.38 55.34 0.63
N LEU A 24 -19.09 55.63 0.84
CA LEU A 24 -18.44 56.95 0.81
C LEU A 24 -17.02 56.83 1.38
N GLN A 25 -16.01 56.93 0.52
CA GLN A 25 -15.13 58.09 0.26
C GLN A 25 -14.50 58.80 1.46
N GLY A 26 -13.16 58.71 1.50
CA GLY A 26 -12.30 59.87 1.52
C GLY A 26 -11.60 60.24 2.81
N ARG A 27 -10.30 60.20 2.85
CA ARG A 27 -9.34 61.30 2.85
C ARG A 27 -7.91 60.88 3.18
N ASN A 28 -7.01 61.42 2.38
CA ASN A 28 -5.56 61.51 2.57
C ASN A 28 -5.20 62.39 3.77
N ASP A 29 -4.01 62.17 4.30
CA ASP A 29 -2.98 63.12 4.76
C ASP A 29 -1.95 62.28 5.54
N GLY A 30 -0.65 62.35 5.35
CA GLY A 30 0.33 63.24 4.89
C GLY A 30 1.72 62.66 5.22
N ILE A 31 2.64 62.88 4.33
CA ILE A 31 4.06 62.52 4.27
C ILE A 31 4.87 63.39 5.30
N PRO A 32 6.16 63.09 5.76
CA PRO A 32 7.31 62.94 4.85
C PRO A 32 8.49 62.03 5.31
N GLY A 33 9.43 61.74 4.37
CA GLY A 33 10.83 61.45 4.69
C GLY A 33 11.56 60.43 3.81
N LEU A 34 12.05 60.87 2.62
CA LEU A 34 13.11 60.23 1.83
C LEU A 34 14.50 60.80 2.22
N PRO A 35 15.68 60.17 1.91
CA PRO A 35 16.21 60.17 0.53
C PRO A 35 16.97 58.89 0.09
N SER A 36 16.81 58.53 -1.15
CA SER A 36 17.65 58.52 -2.37
C SER A 36 18.95 57.71 -2.39
N GLY A 37 19.07 56.90 -3.47
CA GLY A 37 20.35 56.34 -3.94
C GLY A 37 20.17 55.31 -5.06
N ALA A 38 20.22 55.78 -6.30
CA ALA A 38 20.07 55.01 -7.53
C ALA A 38 21.29 54.19 -7.90
N TYR A 39 21.09 53.06 -8.62
CA TYR A 39 21.90 52.71 -9.79
C TYR A 39 21.10 51.78 -10.74
N LEU A 40 20.80 52.33 -11.92
CA LEU A 40 20.29 51.67 -13.12
C LEU A 40 21.49 51.28 -14.00
N ALA A 41 21.52 50.07 -14.51
CA ALA A 41 22.24 49.74 -15.74
C ALA A 41 21.44 48.78 -16.61
N LYS A 42 21.05 49.31 -17.77
CA LYS A 42 20.40 48.65 -18.90
C LYS A 42 21.36 47.69 -19.60
N VAL A 43 20.91 46.52 -20.04
CA VAL A 43 21.42 45.93 -21.28
C VAL A 43 20.22 45.46 -22.13
N ARG A 44 20.26 45.94 -23.39
CA ARG A 44 19.27 45.77 -24.45
C ARG A 44 19.35 44.35 -25.09
N ALA A 45 18.22 43.88 -25.54
CA ALA A 45 18.05 42.80 -26.49
C ALA A 45 18.66 43.13 -27.87
N ALA A 46 19.21 42.12 -28.54
CA ALA A 46 19.40 42.13 -29.99
C ALA A 46 19.01 40.76 -30.53
N SER A 47 17.92 40.76 -31.28
CA SER A 47 17.46 39.67 -32.14
C SER A 47 18.37 39.61 -33.38
N PHE A 48 18.77 38.39 -33.80
CA PHE A 48 19.15 38.11 -35.18
C PHE A 48 18.62 36.73 -35.59
N VAL A 49 17.80 36.77 -36.63
CA VAL A 49 17.28 35.63 -37.39
C VAL A 49 18.30 35.24 -38.44
N GLY A 50 18.58 33.96 -38.62
CA GLY A 50 19.40 33.47 -39.69
C GLY A 50 19.26 31.95 -39.82
N ASN A 51 18.39 31.48 -40.72
CA ASN A 51 18.28 30.11 -41.21
C ASN A 51 19.51 29.76 -42.05
N MET A 52 20.12 28.57 -41.82
CA MET A 52 20.69 27.72 -42.87
C MET A 52 20.90 26.29 -42.34
N PRO A 53 20.71 25.26 -43.19
CA PRO A 53 20.72 23.86 -42.82
C PRO A 53 22.13 23.27 -42.87
N MET A 54 22.56 22.54 -41.86
CA MET A 54 23.76 21.70 -41.91
C MET A 54 23.43 20.24 -41.89
N ARG A 55 23.98 19.53 -42.88
CA ARG A 55 23.90 18.09 -43.13
C ARG A 55 24.72 17.30 -42.11
N ARG A 56 24.20 16.12 -41.78
CA ARG A 56 24.97 15.07 -41.07
C ARG A 56 26.21 14.69 -41.90
N ARG A 57 27.38 14.88 -41.32
CA ARG A 57 28.66 14.15 -41.47
C ARG A 57 29.77 15.05 -40.96
N ASP A 58 30.75 14.41 -40.28
CA ASP A 58 32.01 14.98 -39.80
C ASP A 58 32.04 15.46 -38.37
N PHE A 59 32.22 14.50 -37.44
CA PHE A 59 33.04 14.65 -36.25
C PHE A 59 33.59 13.28 -35.84
N ILE A 60 34.66 12.85 -36.47
CA ILE A 60 35.63 11.91 -35.97
C ILE A 60 36.99 12.60 -36.13
N ALA A 61 37.63 12.99 -35.03
CA ALA A 61 39.08 12.93 -34.86
C ALA A 61 39.51 13.59 -33.54
N ALA A 62 40.43 12.90 -32.91
CA ALA A 62 41.45 13.35 -31.93
C ALA A 62 41.07 13.38 -30.45
N ILE A 63 41.34 12.24 -29.79
CA ILE A 63 41.83 12.19 -28.41
C ILE A 63 43.11 11.38 -28.41
N PRO A 64 44.26 11.88 -27.86
CA PRO A 64 45.53 11.17 -27.87
C PRO A 64 45.56 10.06 -26.83
N ALA A 65 46.09 8.91 -27.23
CA ALA A 65 46.36 7.74 -26.41
C ALA A 65 47.48 8.02 -25.39
N ALA A 66 47.17 7.87 -24.11
CA ALA A 66 48.17 7.73 -23.06
C ALA A 66 48.33 6.22 -22.76
N ALA A 67 49.53 5.71 -23.02
CA ALA A 67 49.93 4.34 -22.80
C ALA A 67 49.98 4.01 -21.30
N ILE A 68 49.27 2.98 -20.86
CA ILE A 68 49.47 2.33 -19.58
C ILE A 68 50.11 0.97 -19.84
N ALA A 69 51.32 0.79 -19.33
CA ALA A 69 52.12 -0.43 -19.42
C ALA A 69 51.53 -1.51 -18.50
N THR A 70 51.32 -2.69 -19.07
CA THR A 70 51.05 -3.95 -18.33
C THR A 70 52.37 -4.64 -17.95
N PRO A 71 52.52 -5.18 -16.72
CA PRO A 71 53.63 -6.09 -16.46
C PRO A 71 53.26 -7.53 -16.84
N ALA A 72 54.24 -8.18 -17.49
CA ALA A 72 54.17 -9.55 -17.98
C ALA A 72 54.24 -10.57 -16.82
N LEU A 73 53.41 -11.60 -16.92
CA LEU A 73 53.45 -12.82 -16.12
C LEU A 73 54.60 -13.73 -16.62
N ALA A 74 55.53 -14.03 -15.76
CA ALA A 74 56.57 -15.04 -15.98
C ALA A 74 56.02 -16.45 -15.72
N GLN A 75 56.18 -17.33 -16.69
CA GLN A 75 55.97 -18.77 -16.58
C GLN A 75 57.15 -19.40 -15.83
N GLY A 76 56.88 -20.16 -14.78
CA GLY A 76 57.86 -21.01 -14.09
C GLY A 76 57.45 -22.47 -14.19
N THR A 77 58.36 -23.25 -14.68
CA THR A 77 58.33 -24.67 -15.05
C THR A 77 58.21 -25.61 -13.84
N GLN A 78 57.61 -26.77 -14.13
CA GLN A 78 57.50 -27.96 -13.28
C GLN A 78 58.82 -28.54 -12.83
N SER A 79 58.89 -29.08 -11.60
CA SER A 79 59.74 -30.23 -11.28
C SER A 79 59.06 -31.13 -10.23
N SER A 80 58.99 -32.39 -10.58
CA SER A 80 58.52 -33.54 -9.83
C SER A 80 59.47 -33.93 -8.66
N GLY A 81 58.86 -34.28 -7.52
CA GLY A 81 59.58 -34.96 -6.42
C GLY A 81 58.63 -35.77 -5.55
N LYS A 82 58.71 -37.11 -5.70
CA LYS A 82 58.12 -38.08 -4.77
C LYS A 82 58.96 -38.15 -3.50
N VAL A 83 58.36 -38.45 -2.34
CA VAL A 83 58.71 -39.40 -1.28
C VAL A 83 57.95 -39.02 0.01
N GLY A 84 57.17 -39.88 0.57
CA GLY A 84 57.31 -40.64 1.79
C GLY A 84 56.06 -40.60 2.71
N GLN A 85 55.43 -41.76 2.89
CA GLN A 85 54.42 -42.01 3.90
C GLN A 85 54.99 -41.89 5.32
N GLN A 86 54.16 -41.38 6.27
CA GLN A 86 53.87 -42.09 7.55
C GLN A 86 53.02 -41.20 8.48
N GLY A 87 51.95 -41.77 9.01
CA GLY A 87 51.53 -41.71 10.40
C GLY A 87 50.35 -40.78 10.73
N ALA A 88 49.15 -41.34 10.84
CA ALA A 88 48.02 -40.76 11.58
C ALA A 88 48.23 -40.85 13.11
N PRO A 89 47.56 -40.06 13.98
CA PRO A 89 46.17 -40.38 14.25
C PRO A 89 45.21 -39.17 14.40
N ALA A 90 43.92 -39.54 14.38
CA ALA A 90 42.72 -38.80 14.43
C ALA A 90 42.49 -37.91 15.65
N ALA A 91 41.79 -36.77 15.42
CA ALA A 91 40.76 -36.25 16.30
C ALA A 91 39.81 -35.41 15.46
N GLY A 92 38.55 -35.79 15.47
CA GLY A 92 37.50 -35.15 14.67
C GLY A 92 37.09 -33.78 15.14
N GLN A 93 36.79 -32.94 14.19
CA GLN A 93 35.83 -31.84 14.35
C GLN A 93 34.93 -31.84 13.13
N GLY A 94 33.67 -32.22 13.37
CA GLY A 94 32.61 -32.14 12.39
C GLY A 94 32.34 -30.70 12.03
N GLY A 95 32.83 -30.26 10.88
CA GLY A 95 32.38 -29.07 10.22
C GLY A 95 30.97 -29.33 9.70
N ALA A 96 29.97 -28.57 10.18
CA ALA A 96 28.66 -28.54 9.56
C ALA A 96 28.83 -28.18 8.07
N PRO A 97 28.07 -28.81 7.17
CA PRO A 97 28.10 -28.46 5.76
C PRO A 97 27.68 -27.00 5.60
N GLN A 98 28.59 -26.18 5.11
CA GLN A 98 28.24 -24.89 4.55
C GLN A 98 27.24 -25.19 3.44
N SER A 99 25.98 -24.71 3.61
CA SER A 99 24.99 -24.69 2.56
C SER A 99 25.64 -23.98 1.38
N ALA A 100 26.00 -24.72 0.36
CA ALA A 100 26.41 -24.15 -0.91
C ALA A 100 25.28 -23.26 -1.39
N ALA A 101 25.57 -21.97 -1.58
CA ALA A 101 24.63 -21.08 -2.27
C ALA A 101 24.18 -21.78 -3.54
N ALA A 102 22.88 -21.88 -3.76
CA ALA A 102 22.35 -22.45 -4.98
C ALA A 102 23.05 -21.79 -6.18
N PRO A 103 23.56 -22.57 -7.14
CA PRO A 103 24.24 -22.01 -8.29
C PRO A 103 23.28 -21.04 -8.99
N LEU A 104 23.78 -19.86 -9.32
CA LEU A 104 23.03 -18.90 -10.14
C LEU A 104 22.58 -19.64 -11.41
N PRO A 105 21.31 -19.49 -11.83
CA PRO A 105 20.79 -20.20 -12.98
C PRO A 105 21.67 -19.91 -14.19
N GLN A 106 22.23 -20.98 -14.76
CA GLN A 106 23.02 -20.89 -15.97
C GLN A 106 22.05 -20.61 -17.14
N ARG A 107 22.37 -19.59 -17.90
CA ARG A 107 21.83 -19.20 -19.20
C ARG A 107 20.43 -19.75 -19.57
N TRP A 108 19.56 -18.85 -19.97
CA TRP A 108 18.24 -19.13 -20.55
C TRP A 108 18.30 -20.26 -21.59
N ALA A 109 17.49 -21.28 -21.44
CA ALA A 109 17.34 -22.29 -22.48
C ALA A 109 16.63 -21.67 -23.71
N ALA A 110 17.00 -22.15 -24.89
CA ALA A 110 16.39 -21.69 -26.13
C ALA A 110 14.87 -22.01 -26.08
N GLY A 111 14.03 -20.98 -26.16
CA GLY A 111 12.57 -21.10 -26.09
C GLY A 111 11.95 -20.67 -24.75
N GLU A 112 12.73 -20.37 -23.72
CA GLU A 112 12.21 -19.74 -22.50
C GLU A 112 11.89 -18.27 -22.74
N ASP A 113 10.86 -17.78 -22.07
CA ASP A 113 10.50 -16.37 -22.10
C ASP A 113 11.60 -15.54 -21.41
N ARG A 114 12.50 -14.96 -22.23
CA ARG A 114 13.64 -14.18 -21.76
C ARG A 114 13.30 -12.93 -20.93
N PHE A 115 12.02 -12.60 -20.87
CA PHE A 115 11.52 -11.49 -20.05
C PHE A 115 11.02 -11.93 -18.66
N VAL A 116 10.95 -13.24 -18.39
CA VAL A 116 10.64 -13.75 -17.06
C VAL A 116 11.94 -13.88 -16.27
N ARG A 117 12.05 -13.14 -15.20
CA ARG A 117 13.24 -13.22 -14.34
C ARG A 117 13.13 -14.45 -13.42
N PRO A 118 14.17 -15.32 -13.42
CA PRO A 118 14.16 -16.52 -12.59
C PRO A 118 14.34 -16.23 -11.09
N ASP A 119 14.82 -15.03 -10.73
CA ASP A 119 14.99 -14.57 -9.36
C ASP A 119 13.72 -13.95 -8.74
N VAL A 120 12.62 -13.86 -9.51
CA VAL A 120 11.30 -13.44 -9.00
C VAL A 120 10.46 -14.68 -8.75
N HIS A 121 10.31 -15.06 -7.51
CA HIS A 121 9.45 -16.17 -7.10
C HIS A 121 8.67 -15.82 -5.84
N ALA A 122 7.55 -16.53 -5.63
CA ALA A 122 6.61 -16.22 -4.54
C ALA A 122 6.15 -14.75 -4.45
N GLY A 123 6.39 -13.95 -5.52
CA GLY A 123 5.92 -12.58 -5.68
C GLY A 123 6.82 -11.48 -5.11
N ASP A 124 7.96 -11.85 -4.53
CA ASP A 124 8.97 -10.91 -4.03
C ASP A 124 10.34 -11.23 -4.61
N ARG A 125 11.22 -10.22 -4.68
CA ARG A 125 12.64 -10.49 -4.92
C ARG A 125 13.22 -11.13 -3.68
N PRO A 126 14.09 -12.16 -3.82
CA PRO A 126 14.85 -12.68 -2.69
C PRO A 126 15.73 -11.58 -2.11
N VAL A 127 15.71 -11.42 -0.78
CA VAL A 127 16.59 -10.51 -0.06
C VAL A 127 17.56 -11.31 0.79
N GLY A 128 18.86 -10.99 0.67
CA GLY A 128 19.93 -11.67 1.40
C GLY A 128 20.06 -11.19 2.84
N ALA A 129 21.21 -11.53 3.45
CA ALA A 129 21.57 -11.14 4.81
C ALA A 129 21.98 -9.66 4.94
N SER A 130 22.16 -8.94 3.83
CA SER A 130 22.55 -7.52 3.84
C SER A 130 21.34 -6.63 4.08
N PHE A 131 21.57 -5.57 4.82
CA PHE A 131 20.66 -4.44 4.98
C PHE A 131 20.59 -3.61 3.71
N ALA A 132 20.04 -2.41 3.83
CA ALA A 132 19.77 -1.47 2.75
C ALA A 132 20.83 -1.51 1.64
N SER A 133 20.36 -1.71 0.41
CA SER A 133 21.19 -1.63 -0.79
C SER A 133 21.38 -0.20 -1.30
N ARG A 134 20.63 0.76 -0.72
CA ARG A 134 20.67 2.19 -1.03
C ARG A 134 20.32 3.01 0.21
N THR A 135 20.53 4.33 0.13
CA THR A 135 20.11 5.27 1.18
C THR A 135 18.72 5.83 0.88
N ALA A 136 18.06 6.43 1.88
CA ALA A 136 16.93 7.29 1.67
C ALA A 136 17.29 8.47 0.76
N VAL A 137 16.31 9.00 0.01
CA VAL A 137 16.48 10.21 -0.81
C VAL A 137 15.95 11.41 -0.05
N TYR A 138 16.65 12.54 -0.16
CA TYR A 138 16.36 13.75 0.61
C TYR A 138 15.94 14.90 -0.30
N GLY A 139 15.01 15.75 0.17
CA GLY A 139 14.56 16.95 -0.53
C GLY A 139 14.01 17.99 0.43
N LEU A 140 13.97 19.24 -0.02
CA LEU A 140 13.51 20.39 0.76
C LEU A 140 12.08 20.80 0.43
N SER A 141 11.62 20.49 -0.78
CA SER A 141 10.34 21.02 -1.31
C SER A 141 9.25 19.96 -1.45
N GLY A 142 9.62 18.68 -1.43
CA GLY A 142 8.64 17.60 -1.51
C GLY A 142 9.29 16.25 -1.68
N ALA A 143 8.51 15.19 -1.40
CA ALA A 143 8.96 13.82 -1.51
C ALA A 143 7.79 12.88 -1.83
N ALA A 144 8.08 11.75 -2.46
CA ALA A 144 7.13 10.67 -2.68
C ALA A 144 7.83 9.32 -2.67
N GLY A 145 7.18 8.29 -2.10
CA GLY A 145 7.58 6.90 -2.16
C GLY A 145 6.39 6.05 -2.57
N THR A 146 6.50 5.30 -3.67
CA THR A 146 5.41 4.48 -4.21
C THR A 146 5.90 3.10 -4.67
N ALA A 147 4.95 2.23 -4.97
CA ALA A 147 5.24 0.88 -5.47
C ALA A 147 5.72 0.84 -6.94
N HIS A 148 5.73 1.99 -7.66
CA HIS A 148 6.13 2.02 -9.08
C HIS A 148 6.86 3.33 -9.44
N PRO A 149 8.04 3.29 -10.10
CA PRO A 149 8.85 4.47 -10.41
C PRO A 149 8.10 5.57 -11.18
N LEU A 150 7.32 5.20 -12.21
CA LEU A 150 6.56 6.18 -13.01
C LEU A 150 5.42 6.84 -12.21
N ALA A 151 4.84 6.14 -11.24
CA ALA A 151 3.85 6.74 -10.35
C ALA A 151 4.52 7.71 -9.36
N THR A 152 5.71 7.38 -8.84
CA THR A 152 6.51 8.29 -8.02
C THR A 152 6.86 9.55 -8.79
N GLN A 153 7.30 9.41 -10.05
CA GLN A 153 7.62 10.55 -10.92
C GLN A 153 6.40 11.43 -11.15
N ALA A 154 5.23 10.84 -11.46
CA ALA A 154 3.99 11.60 -11.62
C ALA A 154 3.64 12.41 -10.36
N GLY A 155 3.80 11.85 -9.17
CA GLY A 155 3.60 12.56 -7.91
C GLY A 155 4.56 13.75 -7.74
N ILE A 156 5.84 13.56 -8.03
CA ILE A 156 6.86 14.62 -7.98
C ILE A 156 6.56 15.72 -9.00
N ASP A 157 6.12 15.38 -10.20
CA ASP A 157 5.77 16.38 -11.24
C ASP A 157 4.57 17.23 -10.81
N ILE A 158 3.56 16.63 -10.20
CA ILE A 158 2.41 17.37 -9.61
C ILE A 158 2.88 18.30 -8.48
N LEU A 159 3.75 17.84 -7.58
CA LEU A 159 4.30 18.68 -6.51
C LEU A 159 5.11 19.86 -7.07
N LYS A 160 5.97 19.62 -8.07
CA LYS A 160 6.75 20.68 -8.76
C LYS A 160 5.87 21.67 -9.52
N ALA A 161 4.72 21.23 -10.02
CA ALA A 161 3.71 22.11 -10.63
C ALA A 161 2.95 22.97 -9.60
N GLY A 162 3.26 22.86 -8.30
CA GLY A 162 2.62 23.63 -7.23
C GLY A 162 1.41 22.93 -6.59
N GLY A 163 1.18 21.66 -6.92
CA GLY A 163 0.14 20.84 -6.30
C GLY A 163 0.39 20.59 -4.82
N SER A 164 -0.68 20.28 -4.10
CA SER A 164 -0.62 19.79 -2.72
C SER A 164 -0.16 18.33 -2.67
N ALA A 165 0.20 17.84 -1.48
CA ALA A 165 0.44 16.41 -1.27
C ALA A 165 -0.82 15.56 -1.61
N VAL A 166 -2.02 16.12 -1.45
CA VAL A 166 -3.27 15.45 -1.86
C VAL A 166 -3.40 15.39 -3.38
N ASP A 167 -3.06 16.46 -4.11
CA ASP A 167 -3.04 16.42 -5.58
C ASP A 167 -2.06 15.36 -6.10
N ALA A 168 -0.87 15.30 -5.51
CA ALA A 168 0.13 14.29 -5.81
C ALA A 168 -0.39 12.86 -5.51
N ALA A 169 -1.03 12.66 -4.35
CA ALA A 169 -1.60 11.38 -3.97
C ALA A 169 -2.68 10.89 -4.96
N ILE A 170 -3.54 11.77 -5.45
CA ILE A 170 -4.56 11.43 -6.45
C ILE A 170 -3.89 11.02 -7.78
N ALA A 171 -2.93 11.79 -8.27
CA ALA A 171 -2.21 11.48 -9.50
C ALA A 171 -1.42 10.17 -9.41
N ILE A 172 -0.72 9.94 -8.30
CA ILE A 172 -0.03 8.68 -7.99
C ILE A 172 -1.03 7.52 -8.06
N ASN A 173 -2.16 7.64 -7.35
CA ASN A 173 -3.13 6.56 -7.26
C ASN A 173 -3.79 6.26 -8.62
N ALA A 174 -4.11 7.28 -9.41
CA ALA A 174 -4.60 7.10 -10.78
C ALA A 174 -3.57 6.39 -11.66
N CYS A 175 -2.28 6.77 -11.58
CA CYS A 175 -1.21 6.09 -12.31
C CYS A 175 -1.05 4.62 -11.87
N LEU A 176 -1.09 4.34 -10.57
CA LEU A 176 -0.97 2.98 -10.04
C LEU A 176 -2.09 2.05 -10.52
N GLY A 177 -3.28 2.58 -10.83
CA GLY A 177 -4.37 1.79 -11.42
C GLY A 177 -4.03 1.14 -12.77
N LEU A 178 -3.09 1.73 -13.53
CA LEU A 178 -2.52 1.14 -14.74
C LEU A 178 -1.21 0.39 -14.45
N LEU A 179 -0.32 1.04 -13.69
CA LEU A 179 1.10 0.63 -13.55
C LEU A 179 1.27 -0.54 -12.58
N GLU A 180 0.36 -0.69 -11.59
CA GLU A 180 0.34 -1.80 -10.64
C GLU A 180 -1.08 -2.38 -10.48
N PRO A 181 -1.71 -2.87 -11.56
CA PRO A 181 -3.10 -3.36 -11.54
C PRO A 181 -3.26 -4.63 -10.70
N THR A 182 -2.17 -5.21 -10.24
CA THR A 182 -2.11 -6.41 -9.41
C THR A 182 -2.37 -6.15 -7.93
N SER A 183 -2.38 -4.89 -7.52
CA SER A 183 -2.59 -4.49 -6.13
C SER A 183 -3.53 -3.28 -6.02
N SER A 184 -3.72 -2.56 -7.13
CA SER A 184 -4.35 -1.25 -7.22
C SER A 184 -5.37 -1.17 -8.34
N GLY A 185 -6.22 -0.14 -8.33
CA GLY A 185 -7.16 0.18 -9.40
C GLY A 185 -8.45 0.84 -8.90
N ILE A 186 -9.09 1.62 -9.76
CA ILE A 186 -10.30 2.38 -9.42
C ILE A 186 -11.54 1.51 -9.13
N GLY A 187 -11.44 0.21 -9.34
CA GLY A 187 -12.44 -0.76 -8.88
C GLY A 187 -12.30 -1.21 -7.43
N GLY A 188 -11.33 -0.66 -6.69
CA GLY A 188 -11.04 -0.97 -5.29
C GLY A 188 -11.44 0.11 -4.31
N ASP A 189 -11.00 -0.06 -3.05
CA ASP A 189 -11.24 0.84 -1.93
C ASP A 189 -9.99 1.63 -1.55
N ALA A 190 -10.14 2.77 -0.85
CA ALA A 190 -9.04 3.60 -0.40
C ALA A 190 -9.23 4.13 1.02
N TYR A 191 -8.11 4.26 1.74
CA TYR A 191 -8.00 4.92 3.03
C TYR A 191 -6.77 5.84 3.05
N ALA A 192 -6.87 6.96 3.75
CA ALA A 192 -5.74 7.86 3.92
C ALA A 192 -5.67 8.45 5.32
N MET A 193 -4.47 8.75 5.78
CA MET A 193 -4.20 9.67 6.88
C MET A 193 -3.41 10.86 6.34
N ILE A 194 -3.85 12.06 6.67
CA ILE A 194 -3.32 13.30 6.15
C ILE A 194 -2.91 14.17 7.34
N TRP A 195 -1.65 14.56 7.40
CA TRP A 195 -1.23 15.64 8.28
C TRP A 195 -1.69 16.97 7.67
N ASP A 196 -2.59 17.65 8.36
CA ASP A 196 -3.06 18.99 8.00
C ASP A 196 -2.19 20.04 8.75
N PRO A 197 -1.26 20.71 8.06
CA PRO A 197 -0.35 21.65 8.73
C PRO A 197 -1.06 22.90 9.27
N LYS A 198 -2.25 23.25 8.75
CA LYS A 198 -3.04 24.38 9.26
C LYS A 198 -3.77 24.02 10.55
N ALA A 199 -4.26 22.81 10.65
CA ALA A 199 -4.94 22.30 11.84
C ALA A 199 -3.97 21.67 12.85
N SER A 200 -2.71 21.46 12.48
CA SER A 200 -1.68 20.77 13.27
C SER A 200 -2.16 19.41 13.80
N LYS A 201 -2.82 18.63 12.94
CA LYS A 201 -3.35 17.32 13.30
C LYS A 201 -3.39 16.33 12.14
N VAL A 202 -3.43 15.05 12.47
CA VAL A 202 -3.71 13.97 11.50
C VAL A 202 -5.22 13.85 11.31
N VAL A 203 -5.67 13.81 10.06
CA VAL A 203 -7.07 13.61 9.67
C VAL A 203 -7.17 12.29 8.90
N GLY A 204 -8.17 11.49 9.22
CA GLY A 204 -8.45 10.22 8.54
C GLY A 204 -9.48 10.38 7.43
N MET A 205 -9.32 9.60 6.36
CA MET A 205 -10.28 9.47 5.28
C MET A 205 -10.55 7.98 5.03
N ALA A 206 -11.83 7.62 4.93
CA ALA A 206 -12.29 6.27 4.62
C ALA A 206 -13.21 6.26 3.40
N SER A 207 -12.92 5.38 2.46
CA SER A 207 -13.76 5.14 1.30
C SER A 207 -13.75 3.65 0.96
N SER A 208 -14.54 2.91 1.73
CA SER A 208 -14.77 1.48 1.56
C SER A 208 -16.19 1.25 1.10
N GLY A 209 -16.36 0.53 0.00
CA GLY A 209 -17.66 0.28 -0.57
C GLY A 209 -18.44 -0.81 0.14
N ALA A 210 -19.74 -0.65 0.17
CA ALA A 210 -20.66 -1.63 0.73
C ALA A 210 -20.95 -2.77 -0.26
N SER A 211 -21.40 -3.93 0.27
CA SER A 211 -21.98 -5.00 -0.54
C SER A 211 -23.24 -4.53 -1.27
N PRO A 212 -23.57 -5.09 -2.45
CA PRO A 212 -24.80 -4.77 -3.16
C PRO A 212 -26.05 -5.00 -2.30
N ARG A 213 -26.99 -4.05 -2.34
CA ARG A 213 -28.26 -4.15 -1.58
C ARG A 213 -29.17 -5.26 -2.08
N GLY A 214 -29.06 -5.61 -3.35
CA GLY A 214 -29.83 -6.69 -3.97
C GLY A 214 -29.27 -8.10 -3.76
N LEU A 215 -28.17 -8.26 -3.01
CA LEU A 215 -27.55 -9.55 -2.70
C LEU A 215 -27.85 -9.92 -1.24
N ASP A 216 -28.68 -10.92 -1.01
CA ASP A 216 -29.05 -11.40 0.33
C ASP A 216 -28.11 -12.48 0.88
N LEU A 217 -28.18 -12.73 2.20
CA LEU A 217 -27.34 -13.72 2.88
C LEU A 217 -27.62 -15.15 2.42
N ALA A 218 -28.86 -15.49 2.07
CA ALA A 218 -29.20 -16.83 1.61
C ALA A 218 -28.53 -17.13 0.27
N THR A 219 -28.57 -16.18 -0.66
CA THR A 219 -27.87 -16.25 -1.95
C THR A 219 -26.35 -16.34 -1.75
N VAL A 220 -25.78 -15.55 -0.83
CA VAL A 220 -24.35 -15.59 -0.51
C VAL A 220 -23.98 -16.97 0.04
N ARG A 221 -24.76 -17.53 0.98
CA ARG A 221 -24.52 -18.88 1.54
C ARG A 221 -24.63 -19.98 0.49
N ALA A 222 -25.54 -19.85 -0.46
CA ALA A 222 -25.68 -20.81 -1.57
C ALA A 222 -24.48 -20.80 -2.53
N ARG A 223 -23.73 -19.71 -2.61
CA ARG A 223 -22.49 -19.57 -3.39
C ARG A 223 -21.21 -19.92 -2.60
N ALA A 224 -21.34 -20.09 -1.28
CA ALA A 224 -20.22 -20.44 -0.42
C ALA A 224 -19.64 -21.81 -0.75
N LYS A 225 -18.31 -21.94 -0.62
CA LYS A 225 -17.59 -23.21 -0.71
C LYS A 225 -16.88 -23.44 0.62
N ASN A 226 -17.09 -24.59 1.24
CA ASN A 226 -16.50 -24.95 2.54
C ASN A 226 -16.76 -23.89 3.65
N GLY A 227 -17.94 -23.29 3.67
CA GLY A 227 -18.32 -22.30 4.67
C GLY A 227 -17.77 -20.89 4.44
N ALA A 228 -17.06 -20.64 3.34
CA ALA A 228 -16.49 -19.36 2.98
C ALA A 228 -16.97 -18.86 1.61
N LEU A 229 -16.98 -17.54 1.41
CA LEU A 229 -17.22 -16.93 0.10
C LEU A 229 -16.07 -17.28 -0.87
N PRO A 230 -16.39 -17.51 -2.16
CA PRO A 230 -15.35 -17.71 -3.17
C PRO A 230 -14.44 -16.47 -3.27
N ALA A 231 -13.20 -16.70 -3.74
CA ALA A 231 -12.23 -15.61 -3.91
C ALA A 231 -12.52 -14.74 -5.15
N LEU A 232 -13.30 -15.22 -6.11
CA LEU A 232 -13.50 -14.63 -7.42
C LEU A 232 -14.99 -14.57 -7.79
N GLY A 233 -15.33 -13.73 -8.77
CA GLY A 233 -16.67 -13.62 -9.31
C GLY A 233 -17.53 -12.54 -8.65
N ALA A 234 -18.75 -12.38 -9.17
CA ALA A 234 -19.64 -11.25 -8.85
C ALA A 234 -20.13 -11.22 -7.40
N VAL A 235 -20.20 -12.38 -6.75
CA VAL A 235 -20.66 -12.48 -5.34
C VAL A 235 -19.70 -11.80 -4.34
N THR A 236 -18.45 -11.58 -4.72
CA THR A 236 -17.43 -10.93 -3.88
C THR A 236 -17.26 -9.44 -4.15
N VAL A 237 -17.92 -8.92 -5.19
CA VAL A 237 -17.79 -7.51 -5.57
C VAL A 237 -18.56 -6.62 -4.61
N SER A 238 -17.89 -5.63 -4.05
CA SER A 238 -18.49 -4.49 -3.35
C SER A 238 -18.34 -3.22 -4.19
N VAL A 239 -19.05 -2.16 -3.81
CA VAL A 239 -18.99 -0.86 -4.51
C VAL A 239 -17.54 -0.35 -4.51
N PRO A 240 -16.97 0.06 -5.65
CA PRO A 240 -15.65 0.69 -5.69
C PRO A 240 -15.61 2.00 -4.90
N GLY A 241 -14.63 2.18 -4.00
CA GLY A 241 -14.52 3.37 -3.16
C GLY A 241 -13.47 4.38 -3.61
N ALA A 242 -12.47 3.98 -4.39
CA ALA A 242 -11.27 4.78 -4.66
C ALA A 242 -11.56 6.17 -5.24
N VAL A 243 -12.43 6.29 -6.25
CA VAL A 243 -12.70 7.58 -6.93
C VAL A 243 -13.44 8.57 -6.02
N ALA A 244 -14.30 8.08 -5.12
CA ALA A 244 -14.98 8.94 -4.14
C ALA A 244 -14.00 9.57 -3.15
N SER A 245 -12.97 8.81 -2.75
CA SER A 245 -11.91 9.33 -1.89
C SER A 245 -11.16 10.49 -2.52
N TRP A 246 -10.85 10.40 -3.81
CA TRP A 246 -10.18 11.47 -4.56
C TRP A 246 -11.01 12.76 -4.57
N GLY A 247 -12.31 12.64 -4.88
CA GLY A 247 -13.22 13.80 -4.88
C GLY A 247 -13.31 14.46 -3.51
N LEU A 248 -13.45 13.68 -2.44
CA LEU A 248 -13.52 14.18 -1.07
C LEU A 248 -12.22 14.89 -0.64
N MET A 249 -11.07 14.28 -0.94
CA MET A 249 -9.76 14.85 -0.58
C MET A 249 -9.43 16.10 -1.38
N HIS A 250 -9.68 16.10 -2.70
CA HIS A 250 -9.43 17.25 -3.56
C HIS A 250 -10.30 18.45 -3.19
N ALA A 251 -11.57 18.24 -2.86
CA ALA A 251 -12.48 19.32 -2.45
C ALA A 251 -11.98 20.10 -1.22
N ARG A 252 -11.22 19.46 -0.33
CA ARG A 252 -10.68 20.09 0.88
C ARG A 252 -9.25 20.59 0.73
N TYR A 253 -8.41 19.87 0.02
CA TYR A 253 -6.96 20.08 0.03
C TYR A 253 -6.34 20.27 -1.37
N GLY A 254 -7.11 20.11 -2.43
CA GLY A 254 -6.63 20.31 -3.80
C GLY A 254 -6.19 21.76 -4.06
N LYS A 255 -5.10 21.91 -4.80
CA LYS A 255 -4.56 23.19 -5.26
C LYS A 255 -4.57 23.31 -6.78
N LEU A 256 -4.28 22.21 -7.47
CA LEU A 256 -4.32 22.18 -8.93
C LEU A 256 -5.74 21.87 -9.43
N PRO A 257 -6.07 22.27 -10.67
CA PRO A 257 -7.31 21.89 -11.30
C PRO A 257 -7.45 20.35 -11.34
N TRP A 258 -8.61 19.83 -10.93
CA TRP A 258 -8.93 18.41 -10.91
C TRP A 258 -8.47 17.65 -12.15
N LYS A 259 -8.75 18.19 -13.34
CA LYS A 259 -8.40 17.61 -14.63
C LYS A 259 -6.90 17.34 -14.77
N ALA A 260 -6.04 18.22 -14.30
CA ALA A 260 -4.60 18.11 -14.45
C ALA A 260 -4.02 16.86 -13.72
N LEU A 261 -4.69 16.42 -12.65
CA LEU A 261 -4.24 15.28 -11.84
C LEU A 261 -4.30 13.94 -12.60
N PHE A 262 -5.10 13.86 -13.65
CA PHE A 262 -5.29 12.64 -14.44
C PHE A 262 -4.41 12.58 -15.70
N GLU A 263 -3.80 13.68 -16.11
CA GLU A 263 -3.00 13.74 -17.34
C GLU A 263 -1.87 12.69 -17.39
N PRO A 264 -1.08 12.47 -16.30
CA PRO A 264 -0.06 11.42 -16.32
C PRO A 264 -0.65 10.01 -16.49
N ALA A 265 -1.73 9.69 -15.78
CA ALA A 265 -2.39 8.40 -15.86
C ALA A 265 -3.02 8.14 -17.23
N ILE A 266 -3.66 9.15 -17.82
CA ILE A 266 -4.23 9.08 -19.17
C ILE A 266 -3.13 8.83 -20.19
N ARG A 267 -2.03 9.60 -20.15
CA ARG A 267 -0.89 9.45 -21.04
C ARG A 267 -0.31 8.03 -20.97
N HIS A 268 -0.01 7.53 -19.76
CA HIS A 268 0.52 6.18 -19.60
C HIS A 268 -0.45 5.10 -20.10
N ALA A 269 -1.76 5.30 -19.92
CA ALA A 269 -2.76 4.34 -20.39
C ALA A 269 -2.87 4.29 -21.92
N GLU A 270 -2.62 5.39 -22.62
CA GLU A 270 -2.67 5.51 -24.07
C GLU A 270 -1.35 5.16 -24.75
N GLU A 271 -0.28 5.84 -24.35
CA GLU A 271 1.05 5.64 -24.94
C GLU A 271 1.67 4.33 -24.47
N GLY A 272 1.26 3.85 -23.28
CA GLY A 272 1.76 2.66 -22.63
C GLY A 272 2.93 2.92 -21.69
N ALA A 273 3.16 1.95 -20.83
CA ALA A 273 4.27 1.93 -19.88
C ALA A 273 4.97 0.57 -19.90
N PRO A 274 6.31 0.51 -19.76
CA PRO A 274 7.01 -0.75 -19.59
C PRO A 274 6.63 -1.38 -18.23
N VAL A 275 6.34 -2.68 -18.25
CA VAL A 275 5.91 -3.40 -17.03
C VAL A 275 7.14 -3.93 -16.30
N PRO A 276 7.31 -3.64 -15.00
CA PRO A 276 8.44 -4.16 -14.22
C PRO A 276 8.22 -5.61 -13.81
N ASP A 277 9.29 -6.23 -13.28
CA ASP A 277 9.39 -7.68 -13.04
C ASP A 277 8.30 -8.24 -12.12
N ILE A 278 8.11 -7.62 -10.97
CA ILE A 278 7.15 -8.10 -9.95
C ILE A 278 5.70 -7.92 -10.45
N VAL A 279 5.41 -6.81 -11.10
CA VAL A 279 4.08 -6.55 -11.69
C VAL A 279 3.79 -7.55 -12.81
N ALA A 280 4.76 -7.82 -13.70
CA ALA A 280 4.62 -8.83 -14.75
C ALA A 280 4.33 -10.22 -14.17
N TYR A 281 5.07 -10.64 -13.14
CA TYR A 281 4.85 -11.88 -12.42
C TYR A 281 3.40 -12.00 -11.91
N TYR A 282 2.90 -10.99 -11.21
CA TYR A 282 1.56 -11.04 -10.63
C TYR A 282 0.44 -10.96 -11.65
N ILE A 283 0.57 -10.16 -12.73
CA ILE A 283 -0.41 -10.14 -13.83
C ILE A 283 -0.53 -11.54 -14.43
N ARG A 284 0.58 -12.16 -14.81
CA ARG A 284 0.61 -13.50 -15.41
C ARG A 284 0.02 -14.57 -14.49
N ARG A 285 0.37 -14.52 -13.20
CA ARG A 285 -0.17 -15.42 -12.15
C ARG A 285 -1.68 -15.25 -12.00
N SER A 286 -2.20 -14.03 -11.97
CA SER A 286 -3.63 -13.74 -11.86
C SER A 286 -4.39 -14.21 -13.09
N LEU A 287 -3.90 -13.92 -14.30
CA LEU A 287 -4.53 -14.38 -15.53
C LEU A 287 -4.52 -15.91 -15.67
N ALA A 288 -3.49 -16.59 -15.18
CA ALA A 288 -3.47 -18.05 -15.12
C ALA A 288 -4.53 -18.58 -14.16
N ALA A 289 -4.74 -17.92 -13.00
CA ALA A 289 -5.79 -18.27 -12.06
C ALA A 289 -7.20 -18.03 -12.64
N PHE A 290 -7.40 -16.92 -13.36
CA PHE A 290 -8.67 -16.58 -14.00
C PHE A 290 -9.09 -17.56 -15.10
N ARG A 291 -8.14 -18.26 -15.73
CA ARG A 291 -8.41 -19.28 -16.75
C ARG A 291 -8.77 -20.67 -16.18
N ARG A 292 -8.60 -20.88 -14.87
CA ARG A 292 -8.87 -22.21 -14.27
C ARG A 292 -10.36 -22.53 -14.37
N PRO A 293 -10.75 -23.70 -14.90
CA PRO A 293 -12.15 -24.12 -14.91
C PRO A 293 -12.73 -24.14 -13.47
N GLY A 294 -13.99 -23.72 -13.33
CA GLY A 294 -14.70 -23.76 -12.05
C GLY A 294 -14.22 -22.74 -11.01
N ASN A 295 -13.49 -21.71 -11.40
CA ASN A 295 -13.00 -20.62 -10.53
C ASN A 295 -14.11 -19.70 -9.98
N GLY A 296 -15.32 -19.74 -10.58
CA GLY A 296 -16.47 -18.95 -10.13
C GLY A 296 -16.62 -17.59 -10.81
N ILE A 297 -15.77 -17.24 -11.76
CA ILE A 297 -15.90 -15.99 -12.53
C ILE A 297 -16.99 -16.16 -13.60
N GLU A 298 -18.00 -15.30 -13.60
CA GLU A 298 -19.13 -15.35 -14.52
C GLU A 298 -18.74 -14.94 -15.95
N GLU A 299 -17.76 -14.01 -16.09
CA GLU A 299 -17.28 -13.52 -17.38
C GLU A 299 -15.79 -13.17 -17.29
N VAL A 300 -14.93 -13.95 -17.90
CA VAL A 300 -13.47 -13.78 -17.85
C VAL A 300 -12.90 -13.11 -19.10
N ALA A 301 -13.66 -13.09 -20.21
CA ALA A 301 -13.15 -12.65 -21.51
C ALA A 301 -12.71 -11.18 -21.49
N ASN A 302 -13.42 -10.30 -20.77
CA ASN A 302 -13.05 -8.90 -20.64
C ASN A 302 -11.73 -8.72 -19.87
N ALA A 303 -11.52 -9.47 -18.80
CA ALA A 303 -10.26 -9.45 -18.04
C ALA A 303 -9.09 -9.92 -18.92
N LEU A 304 -9.27 -11.00 -19.66
CA LEU A 304 -8.23 -11.51 -20.57
C LEU A 304 -7.95 -10.54 -21.73
N ARG A 305 -8.97 -9.89 -22.29
CA ARG A 305 -8.81 -8.88 -23.33
C ARG A 305 -8.07 -7.65 -22.81
N THR A 306 -8.39 -7.19 -21.60
CA THR A 306 -7.82 -5.99 -20.99
C THR A 306 -6.36 -6.18 -20.59
N TYR A 307 -6.01 -7.32 -20.00
CA TYR A 307 -4.69 -7.54 -19.39
C TYR A 307 -3.85 -8.63 -20.06
N GLY A 308 -4.45 -9.44 -20.94
CA GLY A 308 -3.83 -10.65 -21.48
C GLY A 308 -2.89 -10.45 -22.66
N LEU A 309 -2.93 -9.29 -23.31
CA LEU A 309 -2.31 -9.03 -24.60
C LEU A 309 -2.78 -10.03 -25.70
N ALA A 310 -2.14 -10.01 -26.87
CA ALA A 310 -2.54 -10.84 -28.01
C ALA A 310 -2.42 -12.35 -27.76
N ASP A 311 -1.44 -12.78 -26.94
CA ASP A 311 -1.23 -14.18 -26.58
C ASP A 311 -2.04 -14.63 -25.38
N GLY A 312 -2.77 -13.70 -24.76
CA GLY A 312 -3.57 -13.92 -23.57
C GLY A 312 -2.77 -14.17 -22.29
N LYS A 313 -1.43 -14.16 -22.30
CA LYS A 313 -0.61 -14.50 -21.11
C LYS A 313 -0.35 -13.31 -20.19
N GLY A 314 -0.52 -12.10 -20.70
CA GLY A 314 -0.15 -10.86 -20.03
C GLY A 314 1.28 -10.42 -20.31
N PRO A 315 1.63 -9.16 -19.98
CA PRO A 315 2.91 -8.57 -20.33
C PRO A 315 4.07 -9.29 -19.63
N ALA A 316 5.19 -9.40 -20.34
CA ALA A 316 6.48 -9.74 -19.78
C ALA A 316 7.17 -8.50 -19.18
N ALA A 317 8.20 -8.71 -18.34
CA ALA A 317 9.04 -7.63 -17.85
C ALA A 317 9.65 -6.83 -19.00
N GLY A 318 9.60 -5.49 -18.91
CA GLY A 318 10.05 -4.57 -19.96
C GLY A 318 9.09 -4.41 -21.14
N GLN A 319 8.05 -5.23 -21.26
CA GLN A 319 7.06 -5.10 -22.34
C GLN A 319 6.12 -3.92 -22.07
N VAL A 320 5.80 -3.17 -23.14
CA VAL A 320 4.89 -2.01 -23.03
C VAL A 320 3.44 -2.48 -22.95
N PHE A 321 2.80 -2.11 -21.86
CA PHE A 321 1.37 -2.34 -21.63
C PHE A 321 0.57 -1.06 -21.86
N ARG A 322 -0.55 -1.18 -22.58
CA ARG A 322 -1.51 -0.10 -22.87
C ARG A 322 -2.91 -0.51 -22.42
N ASN A 323 -3.69 0.49 -21.98
CA ASN A 323 -5.08 0.27 -21.64
C ASN A 323 -5.95 1.47 -22.07
N PRO A 324 -6.30 1.54 -23.36
CA PRO A 324 -7.06 2.68 -23.89
C PRO A 324 -8.49 2.78 -23.30
N ASP A 325 -9.07 1.68 -22.80
CA ASP A 325 -10.35 1.69 -22.11
C ASP A 325 -10.24 2.44 -20.78
N LEU A 326 -9.18 2.18 -20.01
CA LEU A 326 -8.91 2.90 -18.76
C LEU A 326 -8.61 4.38 -19.03
N ALA A 327 -7.91 4.70 -20.12
CA ALA A 327 -7.68 6.10 -20.52
C ALA A 327 -9.00 6.85 -20.76
N ARG A 328 -9.97 6.21 -21.46
CA ARG A 328 -11.30 6.81 -21.66
C ARG A 328 -12.04 6.99 -20.33
N THR A 329 -11.97 6.02 -19.44
CA THR A 329 -12.55 6.10 -18.10
C THR A 329 -11.94 7.26 -17.30
N TYR A 330 -10.62 7.42 -17.31
CA TYR A 330 -9.95 8.56 -16.65
C TYR A 330 -10.31 9.92 -17.27
N ARG A 331 -10.49 9.99 -18.60
CA ARG A 331 -10.99 11.24 -19.24
C ARG A 331 -12.40 11.60 -18.78
N ALA A 332 -13.28 10.63 -18.66
CA ALA A 332 -14.63 10.87 -18.17
C ALA A 332 -14.61 11.36 -16.70
N ILE A 333 -13.76 10.77 -15.85
CA ILE A 333 -13.58 11.21 -14.46
C ILE A 333 -12.95 12.60 -14.41
N ALA A 334 -11.95 12.89 -15.23
CA ALA A 334 -11.28 14.19 -15.32
C ALA A 334 -12.23 15.31 -15.75
N ALA A 335 -13.18 15.01 -16.65
CA ALA A 335 -14.17 15.97 -17.14
C ALA A 335 -15.34 16.18 -16.19
N GLY A 336 -15.87 15.12 -15.58
CA GLY A 336 -17.11 15.15 -14.79
C GLY A 336 -16.92 14.99 -13.27
N GLY A 337 -15.69 14.96 -12.78
CA GLY A 337 -15.41 14.73 -11.37
C GLY A 337 -15.73 13.30 -10.92
N ALA A 338 -15.70 13.06 -9.62
CA ALA A 338 -16.06 11.78 -9.03
C ALA A 338 -17.52 11.37 -9.37
N LYS A 339 -18.41 12.32 -9.58
CA LYS A 339 -19.80 12.06 -9.99
C LYS A 339 -19.91 11.29 -11.31
N ALA A 340 -19.01 11.53 -12.26
CA ALA A 340 -19.00 10.77 -13.53
C ALA A 340 -18.87 9.26 -13.31
N PHE A 341 -18.15 8.85 -12.25
CA PHE A 341 -17.96 7.45 -11.92
C PHE A 341 -19.17 6.81 -11.23
N TYR A 342 -19.84 7.55 -10.33
CA TYR A 342 -20.90 7.01 -9.47
C TYR A 342 -22.33 7.30 -9.95
N GLU A 343 -22.54 8.38 -10.70
CA GLU A 343 -23.88 8.85 -11.11
C GLU A 343 -23.98 9.03 -12.64
N GLY A 344 -22.84 8.99 -13.37
CA GLY A 344 -22.77 9.20 -14.82
C GLY A 344 -22.88 7.92 -15.64
N ASP A 345 -22.40 8.01 -16.89
CA ASP A 345 -22.45 6.91 -17.86
C ASP A 345 -21.57 5.73 -17.46
N LEU A 346 -20.49 5.97 -16.68
CA LEU A 346 -19.65 4.91 -16.13
C LEU A 346 -20.45 4.02 -15.17
N ALA A 347 -21.25 4.61 -14.27
CA ALA A 347 -22.13 3.87 -13.37
C ALA A 347 -23.18 3.06 -14.12
N ARG A 348 -23.78 3.65 -15.16
CA ARG A 348 -24.75 2.95 -16.02
C ARG A 348 -24.11 1.80 -16.79
N ALA A 349 -22.87 1.95 -17.23
CA ALA A 349 -22.12 0.88 -17.89
C ALA A 349 -21.83 -0.29 -16.93
N MET A 350 -21.42 0.01 -15.68
CA MET A 350 -21.23 -1.00 -14.64
C MET A 350 -22.54 -1.75 -14.33
N ASP A 351 -23.65 -1.04 -14.16
CA ASP A 351 -24.97 -1.64 -13.91
C ASP A 351 -25.39 -2.57 -15.05
N ARG A 352 -25.28 -2.11 -16.32
CA ARG A 352 -25.59 -2.97 -17.49
C ARG A 352 -24.73 -4.23 -17.53
N TYR A 353 -23.42 -4.08 -17.24
CA TYR A 353 -22.50 -5.21 -17.21
C TYR A 353 -22.92 -6.24 -16.15
N PHE A 354 -23.14 -5.81 -14.89
CA PHE A 354 -23.53 -6.73 -13.82
C PHE A 354 -24.90 -7.36 -14.05
N LYS A 355 -25.86 -6.65 -14.67
CA LYS A 355 -27.12 -7.24 -15.12
C LYS A 355 -26.91 -8.32 -16.17
N ARG A 356 -26.02 -8.08 -17.15
CA ARG A 356 -25.71 -9.03 -18.23
C ARG A 356 -25.08 -10.33 -17.72
N ILE A 357 -24.17 -10.24 -16.74
CA ILE A 357 -23.48 -11.41 -16.19
C ILE A 357 -24.21 -12.10 -15.03
N GLY A 358 -25.41 -11.61 -14.64
CA GLY A 358 -26.14 -12.13 -13.48
C GLY A 358 -25.57 -11.75 -12.12
N GLY A 359 -24.73 -10.70 -12.06
CA GLY A 359 -24.19 -10.15 -10.81
C GLY A 359 -25.16 -9.16 -10.13
N TRP A 360 -24.78 -8.62 -8.99
CA TRP A 360 -25.69 -7.88 -8.09
C TRP A 360 -25.43 -6.39 -7.97
N LEU A 361 -24.26 -5.87 -8.36
CA LEU A 361 -23.96 -4.43 -8.29
C LEU A 361 -24.88 -3.65 -9.22
N ARG A 362 -25.54 -2.59 -8.69
CA ARG A 362 -26.50 -1.77 -9.40
C ARG A 362 -26.13 -0.29 -9.39
N TYR A 363 -26.74 0.46 -10.28
CA TYR A 363 -26.57 1.92 -10.35
C TYR A 363 -26.85 2.59 -9.00
N GLU A 364 -27.90 2.16 -8.30
CA GLU A 364 -28.32 2.72 -7.01
C GLU A 364 -27.29 2.46 -5.90
N ASP A 365 -26.58 1.33 -5.95
CA ASP A 365 -25.48 1.03 -5.03
C ASP A 365 -24.30 1.98 -5.25
N LEU A 366 -23.97 2.23 -6.52
CA LEU A 366 -22.91 3.17 -6.91
C LEU A 366 -23.28 4.60 -6.51
N ALA A 367 -24.45 5.09 -6.89
CA ALA A 367 -24.92 6.46 -6.62
C ALA A 367 -25.05 6.77 -5.11
N ALA A 368 -25.29 5.75 -4.30
CA ALA A 368 -25.37 5.90 -2.84
C ALA A 368 -24.03 5.95 -2.13
N HIS A 369 -22.93 5.58 -2.81
CA HIS A 369 -21.60 5.53 -2.18
C HIS A 369 -21.05 6.92 -1.89
N LYS A 370 -20.47 7.08 -0.68
CA LYS A 370 -19.79 8.32 -0.24
C LYS A 370 -18.56 7.99 0.56
N ALA A 371 -17.46 8.68 0.26
CA ALA A 371 -16.29 8.72 1.13
C ALA A 371 -16.59 9.59 2.36
N GLU A 372 -15.93 9.31 3.47
CA GLU A 372 -16.16 10.02 4.75
C GLU A 372 -14.83 10.42 5.42
N TRP A 373 -14.82 11.59 6.07
CA TRP A 373 -13.75 11.96 7.00
C TRP A 373 -13.98 11.23 8.31
N ILE A 374 -12.93 10.67 8.87
CA ILE A 374 -12.96 9.96 10.15
C ILE A 374 -11.82 10.43 11.05
N GLU A 375 -12.02 10.37 12.37
CA GLU A 375 -10.95 10.67 13.32
C GLU A 375 -10.05 9.45 13.49
N PRO A 376 -8.71 9.57 13.34
CA PRO A 376 -7.79 8.48 13.61
C PRO A 376 -7.71 8.16 15.11
N HIS A 377 -7.66 6.88 15.46
CA HIS A 377 -7.24 6.44 16.80
C HIS A 377 -5.72 6.47 16.89
N ARG A 378 -5.21 6.58 18.12
CA ARG A 378 -3.77 6.71 18.37
C ARG A 378 -3.34 6.04 19.66
N THR A 379 -2.06 5.69 19.73
CA THR A 379 -1.40 5.32 20.98
C THR A 379 -0.01 5.93 21.06
N ASP A 380 0.45 6.20 22.26
CA ASP A 380 1.87 6.46 22.48
C ASP A 380 2.64 5.14 22.52
N TYR A 381 3.80 5.12 21.88
CA TYR A 381 4.77 4.04 21.96
C TYR A 381 6.15 4.64 22.21
N ARG A 382 6.60 4.61 23.45
CA ARG A 382 7.93 5.10 23.87
C ARG A 382 8.21 6.54 23.40
N GLY A 383 7.24 7.45 23.60
CA GLY A 383 7.33 8.87 23.22
C GLY A 383 7.07 9.14 21.72
N THR A 384 6.57 8.17 20.98
CA THR A 384 6.13 8.32 19.60
C THR A 384 4.63 8.03 19.51
N THR A 385 3.83 8.98 19.05
CA THR A 385 2.41 8.76 18.83
C THR A 385 2.17 8.09 17.49
N VAL A 386 1.64 6.88 17.50
CA VAL A 386 1.27 6.11 16.31
C VAL A 386 -0.22 6.19 16.08
N HIS A 387 -0.63 6.57 14.88
CA HIS A 387 -2.01 6.74 14.46
C HIS A 387 -2.47 5.57 13.59
N ALA A 388 -3.73 5.20 13.71
CA ALA A 388 -4.37 4.18 12.87
C ALA A 388 -5.85 4.50 12.65
N LEU A 389 -6.39 4.01 11.54
CA LEU A 389 -7.82 4.09 11.28
C LEU A 389 -8.51 2.87 11.89
N ALA A 390 -9.66 3.12 12.51
CA ALA A 390 -10.52 2.11 13.08
C ALA A 390 -11.65 1.72 12.14
N ALA A 391 -12.63 1.07 12.69
CA ALA A 391 -13.85 0.61 12.09
C ALA A 391 -13.70 -0.74 11.38
N ASN A 392 -13.98 -0.80 10.11
CA ASN A 392 -13.88 -2.05 9.36
C ASN A 392 -12.45 -2.35 8.85
N THR A 393 -11.41 -1.63 9.35
CA THR A 393 -10.00 -1.92 9.00
C THR A 393 -9.23 -2.60 10.13
N GLN A 394 -8.01 -3.08 9.84
CA GLN A 394 -7.17 -3.74 10.85
C GLN A 394 -6.14 -2.82 11.54
N GLY A 395 -6.26 -1.50 11.41
CA GLY A 395 -5.29 -0.54 11.99
C GLY A 395 -5.14 -0.63 13.51
N LEU A 396 -6.24 -0.91 14.22
CA LEU A 396 -6.19 -1.07 15.68
C LEU A 396 -5.26 -2.21 16.12
N ALA A 397 -5.07 -3.26 15.32
CA ALA A 397 -4.17 -4.36 15.66
C ALA A 397 -2.71 -3.88 15.77
N THR A 398 -2.28 -2.92 14.96
CA THR A 398 -0.98 -2.27 15.10
C THR A 398 -0.85 -1.59 16.47
N LEU A 399 -1.88 -0.81 16.87
CA LEU A 399 -1.87 -0.11 18.16
C LEU A 399 -1.88 -1.09 19.36
N GLN A 400 -2.69 -2.16 19.28
CA GLN A 400 -2.72 -3.21 20.30
C GLN A 400 -1.36 -3.89 20.44
N MET A 401 -0.72 -4.28 19.35
CA MET A 401 0.60 -4.91 19.38
C MET A 401 1.64 -3.99 20.03
N LEU A 402 1.69 -2.72 19.63
CA LEU A 402 2.61 -1.74 20.23
C LEU A 402 2.36 -1.54 21.72
N ASN A 403 1.11 -1.44 22.17
CA ASN A 403 0.76 -1.32 23.58
C ASN A 403 1.19 -2.55 24.40
N ILE A 404 1.09 -3.75 23.83
CA ILE A 404 1.59 -4.97 24.47
C ILE A 404 3.11 -4.95 24.54
N LEU A 405 3.79 -4.61 23.43
CA LEU A 405 5.25 -4.62 23.31
C LEU A 405 5.93 -3.58 24.21
N GLU A 406 5.28 -2.45 24.45
CA GLU A 406 5.80 -1.41 25.34
C GLU A 406 6.10 -1.93 26.77
N ARG A 407 5.44 -3.01 27.17
CA ARG A 407 5.61 -3.67 28.48
C ARG A 407 6.86 -4.53 28.59
N PHE A 408 7.62 -4.70 27.50
CA PHE A 408 8.79 -5.58 27.45
C PHE A 408 10.04 -4.82 27.02
N ASP A 409 11.17 -5.25 27.57
CA ASP A 409 12.46 -5.06 26.89
C ASP A 409 12.53 -6.05 25.74
N LEU A 410 12.62 -5.54 24.51
CA LEU A 410 12.66 -6.37 23.30
C LEU A 410 14.03 -7.04 23.08
N GLY A 411 15.07 -6.58 23.77
CA GLY A 411 16.45 -7.03 23.55
C GLY A 411 17.04 -6.51 22.24
N GLY A 412 18.06 -7.18 21.73
CA GLY A 412 18.77 -6.75 20.53
C GLY A 412 17.95 -6.95 19.24
N PHE A 413 18.27 -6.15 18.22
CA PHE A 413 17.69 -6.25 16.88
C PHE A 413 17.82 -7.67 16.30
N LEU A 414 16.76 -8.20 15.70
CA LEU A 414 16.65 -9.57 15.19
C LEU A 414 17.00 -10.67 16.21
N SER A 415 17.02 -10.36 17.52
CA SER A 415 17.23 -11.37 18.55
C SER A 415 16.04 -12.34 18.63
N PRO A 416 16.23 -13.58 19.14
CA PRO A 416 15.12 -14.50 19.36
C PRO A 416 14.04 -13.89 20.23
N ARG A 417 14.42 -13.13 21.27
CA ARG A 417 13.51 -12.46 22.19
C ARG A 417 12.67 -11.41 21.46
N SER A 418 13.29 -10.56 20.63
CA SER A 418 12.58 -9.51 19.88
C SER A 418 11.50 -10.12 18.96
N ILE A 419 11.89 -11.07 18.12
CA ILE A 419 10.96 -11.70 17.16
C ILE A 419 9.86 -12.46 17.89
N HIS A 420 10.21 -13.21 18.95
CA HIS A 420 9.26 -13.96 19.75
C HIS A 420 8.18 -13.05 20.38
N LEU A 421 8.58 -11.98 21.07
CA LEU A 421 7.64 -11.07 21.72
C LEU A 421 6.73 -10.37 20.71
N GLN A 422 7.26 -9.93 19.58
CA GLN A 422 6.48 -9.31 18.51
C GLN A 422 5.48 -10.30 17.90
N ALA A 423 5.89 -11.55 17.63
CA ALA A 423 5.01 -12.57 17.07
C ALA A 423 3.91 -12.98 18.06
N GLU A 424 4.20 -13.05 19.37
CA GLU A 424 3.20 -13.35 20.40
C GLU A 424 2.22 -12.18 20.60
N ALA A 425 2.69 -10.95 20.59
CA ALA A 425 1.81 -9.78 20.60
C ALA A 425 0.88 -9.77 19.39
N LYS A 426 1.39 -10.16 18.22
CA LYS A 426 0.57 -10.33 17.01
C LYS A 426 -0.51 -11.39 17.22
N ARG A 427 -0.17 -12.55 17.75
CA ARG A 427 -1.16 -13.63 17.98
C ARG A 427 -2.32 -13.15 18.83
N LEU A 428 -2.03 -12.44 19.92
CA LEU A 428 -3.05 -11.88 20.80
C LEU A 428 -3.93 -10.81 20.12
N ALA A 429 -3.32 -9.83 19.45
CA ALA A 429 -4.04 -8.75 18.77
C ALA A 429 -4.91 -9.26 17.61
N TYR A 430 -4.47 -10.30 16.94
CA TYR A 430 -5.22 -10.88 15.82
C TYR A 430 -6.42 -11.71 16.28
N GLU A 431 -6.35 -12.32 17.43
CA GLU A 431 -7.50 -13.00 18.03
C GLU A 431 -8.62 -11.97 18.35
N ASP A 432 -8.24 -10.79 18.87
CA ASP A 432 -9.21 -9.72 19.12
C ASP A 432 -9.75 -9.12 17.81
N ARG A 433 -8.88 -8.94 16.81
CA ARG A 433 -9.26 -8.45 15.49
C ARG A 433 -10.38 -9.29 14.88
N ALA A 434 -10.24 -10.58 14.94
CA ALA A 434 -11.22 -11.48 14.39
C ALA A 434 -12.56 -11.42 15.10
N ARG A 435 -12.54 -11.30 16.41
CA ARG A 435 -13.77 -11.28 17.21
C ARG A 435 -14.56 -9.99 17.09
N TYR A 436 -13.88 -8.85 16.94
CA TYR A 436 -14.49 -7.54 17.17
C TYR A 436 -14.56 -6.64 15.94
N TYR A 437 -13.64 -6.78 14.95
CA TYR A 437 -13.56 -5.80 13.87
C TYR A 437 -14.62 -6.03 12.80
N ALA A 438 -15.42 -4.99 12.56
CA ALA A 438 -16.52 -5.00 11.61
C ALA A 438 -16.93 -3.58 11.22
N ASP A 439 -17.87 -3.43 10.28
CA ASP A 439 -18.48 -2.15 9.95
C ASP A 439 -19.21 -1.58 11.19
N PRO A 440 -18.78 -0.42 11.72
CA PRO A 440 -19.36 0.18 12.93
C PRO A 440 -20.80 0.62 12.76
N LYS A 441 -21.32 0.70 11.52
CA LYS A 441 -22.74 0.95 11.25
C LYS A 441 -23.62 -0.29 11.50
N PHE A 442 -23.00 -1.47 11.62
CA PHE A 442 -23.69 -2.76 11.78
C PHE A 442 -23.30 -3.50 13.06
N ALA A 443 -22.20 -3.13 13.69
CA ALA A 443 -21.73 -3.78 14.92
C ALA A 443 -21.01 -2.80 15.84
N SER A 444 -21.17 -2.99 17.14
CA SER A 444 -20.40 -2.24 18.14
C SER A 444 -18.99 -2.80 18.24
N VAL A 445 -17.99 -1.99 17.89
CA VAL A 445 -16.56 -2.32 18.03
C VAL A 445 -16.04 -1.60 19.27
N PRO A 446 -15.55 -2.30 20.32
CA PRO A 446 -15.11 -1.67 21.58
C PRO A 446 -13.70 -1.07 21.43
N VAL A 447 -13.55 -0.05 20.58
CA VAL A 447 -12.26 0.47 20.15
C VAL A 447 -11.42 0.97 21.31
N GLU A 448 -11.98 1.82 22.18
CA GLU A 448 -11.26 2.42 23.31
C GLU A 448 -10.69 1.36 24.26
N TRP A 449 -11.47 0.29 24.51
CA TRP A 449 -11.00 -0.83 25.31
C TRP A 449 -9.88 -1.60 24.61
N LEU A 450 -10.04 -1.93 23.32
CA LEU A 450 -9.04 -2.67 22.54
C LEU A 450 -7.67 -2.00 22.53
N VAL A 451 -7.62 -0.66 22.46
CA VAL A 451 -6.35 0.10 22.42
C VAL A 451 -5.93 0.64 23.77
N SER A 452 -6.62 0.30 24.88
CA SER A 452 -6.26 0.76 26.21
C SER A 452 -4.95 0.12 26.70
N LYS A 453 -4.20 0.87 27.50
CA LYS A 453 -2.96 0.38 28.15
C LYS A 453 -3.26 -0.68 29.22
N ASP A 454 -4.42 -0.64 29.86
CA ASP A 454 -4.84 -1.63 30.86
C ASP A 454 -5.12 -2.97 30.20
N TYR A 455 -5.90 -2.98 29.13
CA TYR A 455 -6.12 -4.21 28.34
C TYR A 455 -4.81 -4.78 27.79
N ALA A 456 -3.94 -3.94 27.27
CA ALA A 456 -2.62 -4.37 26.82
C ALA A 456 -1.78 -4.98 27.96
N ALA A 457 -1.89 -4.47 29.19
CA ALA A 457 -1.22 -5.05 30.36
C ALA A 457 -1.76 -6.44 30.70
N GLU A 458 -3.08 -6.68 30.59
CA GLU A 458 -3.67 -8.01 30.74
C GLU A 458 -3.14 -8.98 29.68
N ARG A 459 -3.13 -8.56 28.42
CA ARG A 459 -2.67 -9.39 27.30
C ARG A 459 -1.17 -9.69 27.42
N ALA A 460 -0.35 -8.73 27.83
CA ALA A 460 1.09 -8.91 28.02
C ALA A 460 1.42 -10.00 29.09
N ARG A 461 0.63 -10.14 30.13
CA ARG A 461 0.82 -11.18 31.17
C ARG A 461 0.70 -12.61 30.64
N LEU A 462 0.06 -12.80 29.50
CA LEU A 462 -0.08 -14.11 28.86
C LEU A 462 1.20 -14.53 28.14
N ILE A 463 2.01 -13.58 27.69
CA ILE A 463 3.24 -13.83 26.95
C ILE A 463 4.33 -14.37 27.88
N ARG A 464 4.94 -15.47 27.48
CA ARG A 464 6.10 -16.08 28.14
C ARG A 464 7.35 -15.74 27.31
N PRO A 465 8.32 -14.97 27.83
CA PRO A 465 9.46 -14.51 27.03
C PRO A 465 10.42 -15.62 26.57
N ASP A 466 10.31 -16.80 27.13
CA ASP A 466 11.20 -17.96 26.93
C ASP A 466 10.57 -19.10 26.14
N ARG A 467 9.27 -19.08 25.90
CA ARG A 467 8.56 -20.15 25.20
C ARG A 467 7.24 -19.71 24.59
N LEU A 468 6.84 -20.41 23.55
CA LEU A 468 5.60 -20.20 22.81
C LEU A 468 4.37 -20.41 23.70
N MET A 469 3.37 -19.52 23.64
CA MET A 469 2.05 -19.74 24.24
C MET A 469 1.33 -20.88 23.52
N THR A 470 0.80 -21.83 24.28
CA THR A 470 0.05 -22.96 23.73
C THR A 470 -1.45 -22.71 23.60
N ASP A 471 -2.00 -21.80 24.42
CA ASP A 471 -3.41 -21.42 24.40
C ASP A 471 -3.52 -19.90 24.16
N VAL A 472 -3.96 -19.52 22.98
CA VAL A 472 -4.19 -18.13 22.59
C VAL A 472 -5.67 -17.99 22.30
N ARG A 473 -6.39 -17.34 23.17
CA ARG A 473 -7.83 -17.06 23.10
C ARG A 473 -8.13 -15.59 23.35
N PRO A 474 -9.27 -15.17 22.95
CA PRO A 474 -10.14 -15.58 21.87
C PRO A 474 -9.96 -14.63 20.69
N GLY A 475 -10.52 -15.01 19.68
CA GLY A 475 -10.75 -14.26 18.51
C GLY A 475 -10.28 -15.10 17.36
N GLN A 476 -10.89 -15.16 16.30
CA GLN A 476 -10.55 -15.99 15.15
C GLN A 476 -10.33 -15.13 13.92
N ALA A 477 -9.33 -15.36 13.14
CA ALA A 477 -8.69 -14.45 12.22
C ALA A 477 -8.52 -14.85 10.79
N PRO A 478 -7.58 -14.36 10.01
CA PRO A 478 -7.73 -13.60 8.79
C PRO A 478 -7.41 -14.34 7.49
N SER A 479 -7.63 -13.67 6.35
CA SER A 479 -7.18 -14.10 5.03
C SER A 479 -6.13 -13.15 4.44
N ARG A 480 -5.40 -13.64 3.42
CA ARG A 480 -4.36 -12.91 2.69
C ARG A 480 -4.98 -12.01 1.62
N GLY A 481 -4.53 -10.76 1.50
CA GLY A 481 -4.86 -9.83 0.42
C GLY A 481 -3.63 -9.08 -0.05
N ASP A 482 -3.60 -8.67 -1.32
CA ASP A 482 -2.59 -7.80 -1.89
C ASP A 482 -3.10 -6.37 -1.94
N THR A 483 -2.17 -5.39 -1.83
CA THR A 483 -2.48 -3.99 -1.60
C THR A 483 -1.38 -3.14 -2.18
N THR A 484 -1.69 -1.92 -2.65
CA THR A 484 -0.69 -0.91 -2.95
C THR A 484 -0.72 0.20 -1.90
N TYR A 485 0.47 0.60 -1.44
CA TYR A 485 0.68 1.70 -0.51
C TYR A 485 1.61 2.74 -1.12
N PHE A 486 1.38 4.01 -0.80
CA PHE A 486 2.26 5.11 -1.16
C PHE A 486 2.17 6.27 -0.16
N SER A 487 3.22 7.09 -0.16
CA SER A 487 3.37 8.26 0.70
C SER A 487 3.91 9.43 -0.10
N CYS A 488 3.45 10.65 0.20
CA CYS A 488 4.01 11.87 -0.35
C CYS A 488 3.90 13.06 0.62
N ALA A 489 4.72 14.10 0.39
CA ALA A 489 4.74 15.32 1.17
C ALA A 489 5.02 16.52 0.28
N ASP A 490 4.42 17.68 0.60
CA ASP A 490 4.59 18.94 -0.14
C ASP A 490 5.41 19.98 0.63
N LYS A 491 5.78 21.06 -0.09
CA LYS A 491 6.57 22.17 0.46
C LYS A 491 5.89 22.93 1.61
N ASP A 492 4.57 22.85 1.74
CA ASP A 492 3.81 23.54 2.79
C ASP A 492 3.66 22.71 4.07
N GLY A 493 4.20 21.49 4.08
CA GLY A 493 4.25 20.62 5.24
C GLY A 493 3.13 19.60 5.33
N MET A 494 2.25 19.52 4.35
CA MET A 494 1.25 18.46 4.28
C MET A 494 1.90 17.14 3.93
N MET A 495 1.52 16.08 4.63
CA MET A 495 1.95 14.72 4.36
C MET A 495 0.74 13.82 4.18
N VAL A 496 0.79 12.93 3.21
CA VAL A 496 -0.26 11.96 2.90
C VAL A 496 0.30 10.55 3.00
N SER A 497 -0.32 9.73 3.81
CA SER A 497 -0.18 8.28 3.88
C SER A 497 -1.44 7.68 3.26
N MET A 498 -1.36 7.04 2.11
CA MET A 498 -2.54 6.52 1.40
C MET A 498 -2.34 5.08 0.97
N ILE A 499 -3.41 4.32 1.10
CA ILE A 499 -3.46 2.92 0.73
C ILE A 499 -4.72 2.66 -0.12
N GLN A 500 -4.55 1.87 -1.17
CA GLN A 500 -5.61 1.51 -2.09
C GLN A 500 -5.48 0.03 -2.48
N SER A 501 -6.59 -0.64 -2.76
CA SER A 501 -6.49 -2.06 -3.08
C SER A 501 -7.77 -2.62 -3.68
N ASN A 502 -7.59 -3.58 -4.60
CA ASN A 502 -8.64 -4.48 -5.08
C ASN A 502 -8.78 -5.74 -4.20
N PHE A 503 -7.98 -5.90 -3.15
CA PHE A 503 -7.83 -6.98 -2.18
C PHE A 503 -6.90 -8.10 -2.66
N ARG A 504 -7.38 -9.17 -3.32
CA ARG A 504 -6.50 -10.29 -3.72
C ARG A 504 -5.97 -10.11 -5.14
N GLY A 505 -4.67 -9.95 -5.30
CA GLY A 505 -4.05 -9.80 -6.61
C GLY A 505 -4.77 -8.73 -7.43
N MET A 506 -5.25 -9.09 -8.61
CA MET A 506 -5.99 -8.15 -9.47
C MET A 506 -7.47 -7.94 -9.08
N GLY A 507 -8.01 -8.66 -8.08
CA GLY A 507 -9.41 -8.58 -7.65
C GLY A 507 -10.28 -9.70 -8.22
N SER A 508 -11.58 -9.42 -8.43
CA SER A 508 -12.64 -10.40 -8.71
C SER A 508 -12.53 -11.20 -10.02
N GLY A 509 -11.67 -10.78 -10.93
CA GLY A 509 -11.60 -11.33 -12.30
C GLY A 509 -12.60 -10.68 -13.27
N LEU A 510 -13.36 -9.68 -12.84
CA LEU A 510 -14.42 -9.02 -13.61
C LEU A 510 -13.99 -7.62 -14.06
N VAL A 511 -14.17 -7.33 -15.35
CA VAL A 511 -13.95 -6.02 -15.98
C VAL A 511 -15.19 -5.66 -16.78
N ALA A 512 -15.83 -4.53 -16.47
CA ALA A 512 -16.98 -4.09 -17.24
C ALA A 512 -16.62 -3.65 -18.66
N ASP A 513 -17.56 -3.84 -19.59
CA ASP A 513 -17.37 -3.57 -21.02
C ASP A 513 -16.83 -2.15 -21.26
N GLY A 514 -15.63 -2.04 -21.85
CA GLY A 514 -15.01 -0.78 -22.25
C GLY A 514 -14.51 0.12 -21.13
N LEU A 515 -14.52 -0.32 -19.85
CA LEU A 515 -14.09 0.51 -18.73
C LEU A 515 -12.62 0.32 -18.33
N GLY A 516 -12.00 -0.81 -18.67
CA GLY A 516 -10.56 -1.03 -18.54
C GLY A 516 -10.01 -1.19 -17.12
N PHE A 517 -10.86 -1.41 -16.10
CA PHE A 517 -10.42 -1.68 -14.72
C PHE A 517 -11.10 -2.90 -14.12
N MET A 518 -10.39 -3.55 -13.19
CA MET A 518 -10.85 -4.72 -12.47
C MET A 518 -11.64 -4.32 -11.22
N PHE A 519 -12.76 -4.98 -10.94
CA PHE A 519 -13.49 -4.83 -9.68
C PHE A 519 -12.81 -5.61 -8.56
N GLN A 520 -12.89 -5.04 -7.34
CA GLN A 520 -12.39 -5.67 -6.11
C GLN A 520 -13.17 -6.94 -5.74
N ASP A 521 -12.55 -7.78 -4.91
CA ASP A 521 -13.12 -9.02 -4.38
C ASP A 521 -13.26 -9.04 -2.85
N ARG A 522 -13.42 -7.85 -2.23
CA ARG A 522 -13.45 -7.70 -0.76
C ARG A 522 -14.65 -8.32 -0.07
N GLY A 523 -15.73 -8.59 -0.79
CA GLY A 523 -16.86 -9.33 -0.25
C GLY A 523 -16.47 -10.69 0.33
N GLN A 524 -15.38 -11.29 -0.14
CA GLN A 524 -14.82 -12.51 0.44
C GLN A 524 -14.47 -12.37 1.93
N LEU A 525 -14.21 -11.16 2.40
CA LEU A 525 -13.83 -10.90 3.80
C LEU A 525 -15.01 -10.91 4.78
N PHE A 526 -16.24 -11.07 4.34
CA PHE A 526 -17.38 -11.28 5.24
C PHE A 526 -17.36 -12.65 5.91
N SER A 527 -17.82 -12.68 7.14
CA SER A 527 -18.19 -13.93 7.82
C SER A 527 -19.54 -14.45 7.33
N LEU A 528 -19.72 -15.76 7.33
CA LEU A 528 -21.02 -16.43 7.11
C LEU A 528 -21.58 -17.07 8.38
N ARG A 529 -20.91 -16.90 9.54
CA ARG A 529 -21.32 -17.44 10.84
C ARG A 529 -22.38 -16.55 11.49
N ASP A 530 -23.48 -17.13 11.92
CA ASP A 530 -24.51 -16.40 12.66
C ASP A 530 -23.94 -15.82 13.96
N GLY A 531 -24.37 -14.61 14.32
CA GLY A 531 -23.91 -13.88 15.49
C GLY A 531 -22.51 -13.27 15.38
N HIS A 532 -21.80 -13.46 14.27
CA HIS A 532 -20.49 -12.83 14.06
C HIS A 532 -20.65 -11.34 13.70
N PRO A 533 -19.90 -10.40 14.32
CA PRO A 533 -20.05 -8.96 14.02
C PRO A 533 -19.79 -8.62 12.55
N ASN A 534 -18.94 -9.35 11.86
CA ASN A 534 -18.66 -9.20 10.42
C ASN A 534 -19.53 -10.12 9.53
N LEU A 535 -20.65 -10.67 10.04
CA LEU A 535 -21.59 -11.45 9.23
C LEU A 535 -22.06 -10.62 8.03
N TYR A 536 -22.11 -11.25 6.86
CA TYR A 536 -22.61 -10.62 5.64
C TYR A 536 -24.02 -10.02 5.83
N ALA A 537 -24.21 -8.81 5.35
CA ALA A 537 -25.52 -8.17 5.21
C ALA A 537 -25.53 -7.26 3.98
N PRO A 538 -26.67 -7.14 3.27
CA PRO A 538 -26.83 -6.18 2.17
C PRO A 538 -26.53 -4.74 2.62
N GLY A 539 -25.77 -4.00 1.83
CA GLY A 539 -25.39 -2.61 2.14
C GLY A 539 -24.35 -2.44 3.26
N LYS A 540 -23.77 -3.53 3.77
CA LYS A 540 -22.71 -3.53 4.78
C LYS A 540 -21.32 -3.47 4.12
N ARG A 541 -20.39 -2.76 4.74
CA ARG A 541 -18.98 -2.76 4.33
C ARG A 541 -18.28 -4.03 4.86
N PRO A 542 -17.50 -4.74 4.04
CA PRO A 542 -16.71 -5.86 4.50
C PRO A 542 -15.58 -5.40 5.42
N PHE A 543 -15.02 -6.32 6.20
CA PHE A 543 -13.72 -6.12 6.86
C PHE A 543 -12.66 -5.76 5.81
N GLN A 544 -11.71 -4.89 6.19
CA GLN A 544 -10.66 -4.36 5.31
C GLN A 544 -9.28 -4.68 5.86
N THR A 545 -8.40 -5.16 4.99
CA THR A 545 -6.99 -5.38 5.34
C THR A 545 -6.12 -4.14 5.17
N ILE A 546 -6.61 -3.11 4.48
CA ILE A 546 -5.83 -1.92 4.11
C ILE A 546 -5.75 -0.92 5.26
N ILE A 547 -4.53 -0.55 5.64
CA ILE A 547 -4.23 0.39 6.72
C ILE A 547 -3.09 1.34 6.32
N PRO A 548 -3.33 2.64 6.16
CA PRO A 548 -2.24 3.61 6.13
C PRO A 548 -1.64 3.72 7.53
N GLY A 549 -0.33 3.97 7.66
CA GLY A 549 0.36 4.24 8.91
C GLY A 549 0.81 5.69 8.99
N PHE A 550 0.70 6.31 10.16
CA PHE A 550 1.21 7.65 10.42
C PHE A 550 1.77 7.74 11.83
N ALA A 551 2.90 8.43 12.00
CA ALA A 551 3.46 8.69 13.31
C ALA A 551 3.77 10.19 13.48
N THR A 552 3.51 10.69 14.71
CA THR A 552 3.88 12.03 15.14
C THR A 552 4.83 11.94 16.33
N LYS A 553 5.68 12.94 16.50
CA LYS A 553 6.58 13.07 17.63
C LYS A 553 6.63 14.54 18.07
N ASP A 554 6.50 14.79 19.36
CA ASP A 554 6.45 16.15 19.91
C ASP A 554 5.39 17.03 19.19
N ASP A 555 4.18 16.47 18.99
CA ASP A 555 3.04 17.09 18.30
C ASP A 555 3.33 17.58 16.87
N ARG A 556 4.36 17.00 16.22
CA ARG A 556 4.75 17.29 14.84
C ARG A 556 4.66 16.03 13.99
N PRO A 557 4.46 16.16 12.68
CA PRO A 557 4.50 15.01 11.81
C PRO A 557 5.93 14.45 11.82
N TRP A 558 6.03 13.13 11.96
CA TRP A 558 7.33 12.45 11.90
C TRP A 558 7.44 11.59 10.65
N MET A 559 6.59 10.59 10.50
CA MET A 559 6.62 9.77 9.29
C MET A 559 5.22 9.32 8.85
N SER A 560 5.00 9.33 7.54
CA SER A 560 3.92 8.63 6.86
C SER A 560 4.50 7.36 6.24
N PHE A 561 3.97 6.19 6.60
CA PHE A 561 4.56 4.90 6.26
C PHE A 561 3.50 3.82 6.09
N GLY A 562 3.84 2.75 5.39
CA GLY A 562 2.98 1.58 5.29
C GLY A 562 3.70 0.36 4.79
N VAL A 563 3.14 -0.80 5.11
CA VAL A 563 3.59 -2.10 4.65
C VAL A 563 2.41 -2.81 4.00
N MET A 564 2.50 -3.12 2.71
CA MET A 564 1.50 -3.88 1.97
C MET A 564 1.51 -5.36 2.37
N GLY A 565 0.54 -6.16 1.86
CA GLY A 565 0.57 -7.62 1.99
C GLY A 565 -0.53 -8.21 2.89
N GLY A 566 -1.75 -7.68 2.83
CA GLY A 566 -2.90 -8.23 3.56
C GLY A 566 -2.66 -8.28 5.07
N ASP A 567 -2.58 -9.48 5.63
CA ASP A 567 -2.32 -9.70 7.06
C ASP A 567 -0.91 -9.36 7.52
N MET A 568 0.02 -9.20 6.58
CA MET A 568 1.35 -8.71 6.89
C MET A 568 1.34 -7.23 7.30
N GLN A 569 0.32 -6.46 6.95
CA GLN A 569 0.30 -5.01 7.17
C GLN A 569 0.48 -4.60 8.63
N PRO A 570 -0.31 -5.06 9.63
CA PRO A 570 -0.05 -4.70 11.03
C PRO A 570 1.29 -5.25 11.52
N GLN A 571 1.67 -6.47 11.13
CA GLN A 571 2.93 -7.10 11.52
C GLN A 571 4.13 -6.29 11.00
N GLY A 572 4.09 -5.90 9.73
CA GLY A 572 5.13 -5.10 9.10
C GLY A 572 5.18 -3.68 9.66
N GLN A 573 4.04 -3.03 9.92
CA GLN A 573 4.01 -1.71 10.54
C GLN A 573 4.63 -1.71 11.93
N VAL A 574 4.36 -2.73 12.75
CA VAL A 574 4.99 -2.88 14.08
C VAL A 574 6.49 -3.04 13.93
N GLN A 575 6.97 -3.87 13.00
CA GLN A 575 8.41 -4.03 12.75
C GLN A 575 9.06 -2.70 12.35
N ILE A 576 8.44 -1.93 11.44
CA ILE A 576 8.93 -0.60 11.08
C ILE A 576 8.98 0.34 12.29
N VAL A 577 7.94 0.36 13.14
CA VAL A 577 7.92 1.23 14.33
C VAL A 577 8.99 0.80 15.34
N THR A 578 9.13 -0.49 15.63
CA THR A 578 10.17 -0.99 16.55
C THR A 578 11.57 -0.78 15.98
N ASP A 579 11.76 -0.98 14.68
CA ASP A 579 13.05 -0.75 14.02
C ASP A 579 13.48 0.72 14.12
N ARG A 580 12.53 1.64 14.03
CA ARG A 580 12.78 3.08 14.15
C ARG A 580 12.93 3.56 15.59
N VAL A 581 12.09 3.07 16.51
CA VAL A 581 12.00 3.57 17.89
C VAL A 581 12.93 2.84 18.83
N ASP A 582 12.97 1.49 18.79
CA ASP A 582 13.77 0.67 19.69
C ASP A 582 15.21 0.48 19.20
N TYR A 583 15.39 0.33 17.89
CA TYR A 583 16.72 0.00 17.30
C TYR A 583 17.37 1.17 16.57
N GLY A 584 16.67 2.29 16.37
CA GLY A 584 17.23 3.50 15.78
C GLY A 584 17.62 3.38 14.31
N LEU A 585 17.09 2.39 13.58
CA LEU A 585 17.40 2.21 12.16
C LEU A 585 16.90 3.42 11.35
N GLU A 586 17.62 3.80 10.31
CA GLU A 586 17.20 4.80 9.33
C GLU A 586 16.05 4.26 8.49
N ILE A 587 15.20 5.14 7.87
CA ILE A 587 13.95 4.72 7.20
C ILE A 587 14.15 3.72 6.06
N GLN A 588 15.23 3.82 5.28
CA GLN A 588 15.53 2.84 4.23
C GLN A 588 16.00 1.53 4.84
N SER A 589 16.86 1.59 5.86
CA SER A 589 17.34 0.42 6.58
C SER A 589 16.22 -0.34 7.28
N ALA A 590 15.27 0.35 7.91
CA ALA A 590 14.07 -0.25 8.50
C ALA A 590 13.18 -0.91 7.43
N GLY A 591 13.10 -0.31 6.23
CA GLY A 591 12.38 -0.90 5.10
C GLY A 591 13.02 -2.18 4.57
N ASP A 592 14.34 -2.19 4.45
CA ASP A 592 15.11 -3.31 3.88
C ASP A 592 15.48 -4.39 4.92
N ALA A 593 15.31 -4.11 6.22
CA ALA A 593 15.59 -5.05 7.30
C ALA A 593 14.86 -6.39 7.11
N PRO A 594 15.51 -7.51 7.45
CA PRO A 594 14.89 -8.83 7.39
C PRO A 594 13.64 -8.91 8.27
N ARG A 595 12.54 -9.41 7.71
CA ARG A 595 11.25 -9.49 8.39
C ARG A 595 10.88 -10.88 8.85
N TRP A 596 10.00 -10.91 9.83
CA TRP A 596 9.24 -12.09 10.22
C TRP A 596 7.78 -11.94 9.78
N HIS A 597 7.11 -13.05 9.50
CA HIS A 597 5.69 -13.13 9.19
C HIS A 597 5.07 -14.36 9.88
N HIS A 598 4.13 -14.15 10.80
CA HIS A 598 3.40 -15.24 11.42
C HIS A 598 2.06 -15.48 10.71
N GLU A 599 1.87 -16.71 10.24
CA GLU A 599 0.62 -17.23 9.68
C GLU A 599 -0.08 -18.15 10.69
N GLY A 600 -1.41 -18.24 10.65
CA GLY A 600 -2.14 -19.21 11.47
C GLY A 600 -2.91 -18.65 12.67
N SER A 601 -3.01 -17.34 12.84
CA SER A 601 -4.02 -16.74 13.74
C SER A 601 -5.41 -16.81 13.11
N SER A 602 -6.47 -16.64 13.92
CA SER A 602 -7.89 -16.73 13.52
C SER A 602 -8.35 -15.62 12.54
N GLN A 603 -9.40 -15.81 11.69
CA GLN A 603 -9.84 -14.93 10.56
C GLN A 603 -11.09 -14.10 10.88
N SER A 604 -11.17 -12.82 10.42
CA SER A 604 -12.40 -12.01 10.50
C SER A 604 -13.59 -12.61 9.74
N MET A 605 -13.34 -13.54 8.83
CA MET A 605 -14.36 -14.35 8.13
C MET A 605 -14.88 -15.50 8.99
N GLY A 606 -14.26 -15.76 10.13
CA GLY A 606 -14.62 -16.84 11.01
C GLY A 606 -14.08 -18.21 10.63
N GLU A 607 -13.10 -18.28 9.73
CA GLU A 607 -12.38 -19.50 9.42
C GLU A 607 -11.20 -19.71 10.36
N ASP A 608 -10.98 -20.93 10.80
CA ASP A 608 -9.74 -21.32 11.46
C ASP A 608 -8.60 -21.31 10.42
N ALA A 609 -7.39 -21.08 10.85
CA ALA A 609 -6.21 -21.13 9.99
C ALA A 609 -5.99 -22.58 9.50
N ALA A 610 -6.69 -22.96 8.45
CA ALA A 610 -6.78 -24.32 7.98
C ALA A 610 -5.39 -24.95 7.78
N GLY A 611 -5.13 -26.03 8.51
CA GLY A 611 -3.96 -26.89 8.37
C GLY A 611 -2.67 -26.40 9.02
N LEU A 612 -2.62 -25.21 9.64
CA LEU A 612 -1.41 -24.70 10.27
C LEU A 612 -1.25 -25.10 11.74
N GLY A 613 -2.31 -25.61 12.37
CA GLY A 613 -2.32 -25.98 13.79
C GLY A 613 -2.37 -24.75 14.73
N PRO A 614 -2.48 -24.98 16.05
CA PRO A 614 -2.75 -23.92 17.04
C PRO A 614 -1.60 -22.91 17.20
N THR A 615 -0.37 -23.29 16.85
CA THR A 615 0.82 -22.42 16.95
C THR A 615 1.10 -21.63 15.66
N GLY A 616 0.49 -22.03 14.55
CA GLY A 616 0.73 -21.40 13.25
C GLY A 616 2.11 -21.72 12.65
N LEU A 617 2.58 -20.84 11.78
CA LEU A 617 3.86 -20.91 11.09
C LEU A 617 4.56 -19.55 11.18
N LEU A 618 5.77 -19.53 11.73
CA LEU A 618 6.61 -18.33 11.76
C LEU A 618 7.60 -18.38 10.60
N ARG A 619 7.33 -17.57 9.57
CA ARG A 619 8.26 -17.37 8.46
C ARG A 619 9.27 -16.31 8.83
N LEU A 620 10.52 -16.52 8.41
CA LEU A 620 11.63 -15.62 8.67
C LEU A 620 12.40 -15.42 7.36
N GLU A 621 12.63 -14.17 6.94
CA GLU A 621 13.47 -13.91 5.76
C GLU A 621 14.89 -14.43 5.95
N SER A 622 15.59 -14.72 4.86
CA SER A 622 16.94 -15.31 4.85
C SER A 622 17.97 -14.48 5.64
N GLY A 623 17.77 -13.17 5.77
CA GLY A 623 18.62 -12.29 6.57
C GLY A 623 18.49 -12.42 8.09
N VAL A 624 17.50 -13.16 8.61
CA VAL A 624 17.42 -13.46 10.05
C VAL A 624 18.52 -14.46 10.41
N PRO A 625 19.37 -14.19 11.44
CA PRO A 625 20.49 -15.05 11.79
C PRO A 625 20.09 -16.52 12.07
N ALA A 626 20.93 -17.47 11.64
CA ALA A 626 20.69 -18.89 11.84
C ALA A 626 20.53 -19.26 13.33
N ALA A 627 21.33 -18.64 14.21
CA ALA A 627 21.21 -18.84 15.66
C ALA A 627 19.86 -18.37 16.20
N THR A 628 19.32 -17.25 15.69
CA THR A 628 17.97 -16.76 16.03
C THR A 628 16.90 -17.73 15.58
N ARG A 629 17.00 -18.28 14.35
CA ARG A 629 16.06 -19.31 13.84
C ARG A 629 16.07 -20.56 14.73
N ALA A 630 17.24 -21.07 15.08
CA ALA A 630 17.39 -22.23 15.94
C ALA A 630 16.81 -22.00 17.35
N ALA A 631 17.08 -20.84 17.93
CA ALA A 631 16.54 -20.47 19.24
C ALA A 631 15.01 -20.34 19.22
N LEU A 632 14.42 -19.73 18.20
CA LEU A 632 12.96 -19.65 18.03
C LEU A 632 12.33 -21.04 17.88
N ALA A 633 12.96 -21.94 17.10
CA ALA A 633 12.50 -23.32 17.03
C ALA A 633 12.56 -24.01 18.41
N GLY A 634 13.61 -23.77 19.20
CA GLY A 634 13.74 -24.25 20.58
C GLY A 634 12.67 -23.70 21.54
N MET A 635 12.14 -22.50 21.29
CA MET A 635 11.00 -21.93 22.03
C MET A 635 9.65 -22.55 21.65
N GLY A 636 9.63 -23.41 20.62
CA GLY A 636 8.42 -24.11 20.15
C GLY A 636 7.81 -23.56 18.85
N TRP A 637 8.45 -22.58 18.19
CA TRP A 637 7.98 -22.08 16.91
C TRP A 637 8.24 -23.07 15.78
N ARG A 638 7.23 -23.28 14.95
CA ARG A 638 7.39 -23.96 13.66
C ARG A 638 7.87 -22.92 12.64
N ILE A 639 9.14 -23.06 12.21
CA ILE A 639 9.77 -22.12 11.28
C ILE A 639 9.40 -22.50 9.85
N GLY A 640 8.91 -21.52 9.07
CA GLY A 640 8.53 -21.67 7.68
C GLY A 640 9.59 -21.18 6.71
N ASP A 641 9.32 -21.37 5.41
CA ASP A 641 10.19 -20.95 4.32
C ASP A 641 10.40 -19.43 4.28
N PRO A 642 11.57 -18.98 3.84
CA PRO A 642 11.90 -17.55 3.76
C PRO A 642 11.29 -16.82 2.55
N ASP A 643 10.58 -17.53 1.66
CA ASP A 643 10.20 -17.01 0.35
C ASP A 643 8.83 -16.33 0.34
N GLY A 644 8.81 -15.03 0.03
CA GLY A 644 7.64 -14.22 -0.29
C GLY A 644 6.68 -13.92 0.87
N GLY A 645 5.82 -12.92 0.67
CA GLY A 645 4.76 -12.59 1.61
C GLY A 645 5.18 -11.74 2.82
N PHE A 646 6.35 -11.08 2.76
CA PHE A 646 6.86 -10.21 3.82
C PHE A 646 6.45 -8.74 3.68
N GLY A 647 5.54 -8.46 2.76
CA GLY A 647 5.01 -7.12 2.50
C GLY A 647 5.97 -6.23 1.73
N ARG A 648 5.51 -5.02 1.41
CA ARG A 648 6.27 -4.02 0.69
C ARG A 648 6.10 -2.68 1.38
N TYR A 649 7.19 -1.94 1.54
CA TYR A 649 7.24 -0.74 2.35
C TYR A 649 7.59 0.49 1.54
N GLN A 650 6.89 1.59 1.83
CA GLN A 650 7.27 2.95 1.45
C GLN A 650 7.09 3.89 2.64
N CYS A 651 7.88 4.96 2.67
CA CYS A 651 7.86 5.97 3.72
C CYS A 651 8.26 7.34 3.20
N VAL A 652 7.67 8.37 3.78
CA VAL A 652 8.21 9.72 3.78
C VAL A 652 8.33 10.18 5.23
N GLU A 653 9.52 10.58 5.64
CA GLU A 653 9.85 11.13 6.95
C GLU A 653 10.05 12.64 6.87
N HIS A 654 9.51 13.35 7.85
CA HIS A 654 9.72 14.78 8.05
C HIS A 654 10.78 14.99 9.13
N ARG A 655 11.77 15.83 8.82
CA ARG A 655 12.85 16.24 9.73
C ARG A 655 12.98 17.75 9.76
N MET A 656 13.54 18.26 10.85
CA MET A 656 13.94 19.67 10.97
C MET A 656 15.45 19.75 11.11
N ASP A 657 16.08 20.59 10.28
CA ASP A 657 17.46 21.03 10.45
C ASP A 657 17.44 22.53 10.82
N GLY A 658 17.49 22.81 12.11
CA GLY A 658 17.18 24.14 12.61
C GLY A 658 15.78 24.59 12.19
N PRO A 659 15.63 25.70 11.48
CA PRO A 659 14.34 26.16 10.95
C PRO A 659 13.96 25.48 9.63
N THR A 660 14.86 24.73 9.00
CA THR A 660 14.68 24.17 7.66
C THR A 660 13.97 22.82 7.74
N ARG A 661 12.90 22.66 6.97
CA ARG A 661 12.24 21.39 6.76
C ARG A 661 13.02 20.55 5.75
N VAL A 662 13.23 19.28 6.08
CA VAL A 662 13.83 18.29 5.20
C VAL A 662 12.91 17.07 5.14
N TYR A 663 12.65 16.58 3.96
CA TYR A 663 11.97 15.30 3.75
C TYR A 663 12.98 14.23 3.39
N ALA A 664 12.82 13.04 3.97
CA ALA A 664 13.49 11.83 3.55
C ALA A 664 12.45 10.84 3.04
N ALA A 665 12.68 10.23 1.88
CA ALA A 665 11.79 9.22 1.32
C ALA A 665 12.52 7.88 1.11
N ALA A 666 11.82 6.78 1.37
CA ALA A 666 12.32 5.43 1.23
C ALA A 666 11.31 4.52 0.54
N SER A 667 11.82 3.59 -0.25
CA SER A 667 11.09 2.47 -0.83
C SER A 667 11.99 1.24 -0.78
N GLU A 668 11.49 0.16 -0.17
CA GLU A 668 12.26 -1.05 0.08
C GLU A 668 12.56 -1.84 -1.21
N MET A 669 13.44 -2.86 -1.12
CA MET A 669 13.99 -3.57 -2.27
C MET A 669 13.19 -4.80 -2.75
N ARG A 670 12.17 -5.28 -1.99
CA ARG A 670 11.41 -6.50 -2.31
C ARG A 670 10.55 -6.39 -3.55
N ALA A 671 10.22 -5.15 -3.95
CA ALA A 671 9.36 -4.88 -5.10
C ALA A 671 9.93 -3.79 -6.02
N ASP A 672 9.14 -3.38 -7.02
CA ASP A 672 9.54 -2.45 -8.07
C ASP A 672 9.43 -0.97 -7.66
N GLY A 673 9.25 -0.70 -6.37
CA GLY A 673 9.01 0.63 -5.83
C GLY A 673 10.18 1.61 -5.99
N CYS A 674 9.85 2.90 -5.90
CA CYS A 674 10.81 4.00 -5.98
C CYS A 674 10.46 5.09 -4.96
N ALA A 675 11.49 5.79 -4.47
CA ALA A 675 11.38 7.01 -3.70
C ALA A 675 12.13 8.13 -4.41
N LEU A 676 11.54 9.31 -4.46
CA LEU A 676 12.11 10.54 -5.02
C LEU A 676 11.83 11.72 -4.08
N ALA A 677 12.73 12.71 -4.09
CA ALA A 677 12.58 13.97 -3.36
C ALA A 677 13.28 15.09 -4.13
N TYR A 678 12.93 16.36 -3.83
CA TYR A 678 13.51 17.54 -4.50
C TYR A 678 13.55 18.75 -3.58
#